data_8e0a5271d5474103d8e804236423e461
#
_entry.id   8e0a5271d5474103d8e804236423e461
#
_cell.length_a   1.000
_cell.length_b   1.000
_cell.length_c   1.000
_cell.angle_alpha   90.00
_cell.angle_beta   90.00
_cell.angle_gamma   90.00
#
_symmetry.space_group_name_H-M   'P 1'
#
loop_
_entity.id
_entity.type
_entity.pdbx_description
1 polymer ?
#
loop_
_entity_poly.entity_id
_entity_poly.type
_entity_poly.pdbx_seq_one_letter_code
_entity_poly.pdbx_strand_id
1 'polypeptide(L)'
;MNQDERKTAARRMMLLIAAAGVIIGLYGFRLIFLQLVNGDSFKAQATNTTDYKFTVTAARGNIVDSKGERIASSVTGYNVVLNKLLMGDEDLDALLQKLVGLLGENGESWNDSLLIGQADAAGHYAYTAESDNAAEQRSLAAMKENLGLQQYATADDVMEKLVEDYDLADFSFYWQRILGGIHYEMQLQAFSNVNNFILAENVSEATVATIKENSLTLPGVEIVETSARSYEQGTVLPHVLGRVGKITAEKWKVTDENGQVTYPLKEKGYNMNDVIGISGLESAYEDELRGKDGVETITRNSDGVIVNTALTTVPEPGHTVQLTIDSEFQKAVDQALAKHEEWIRNSYGDSKQASAGAVVVIDVKTGGVLAASNYPSFDQNLYAANYSAYSEDENMPLFNRALQGLYTPGSTYKPSVAVAALDTGLINRYSTVLCNGVYTYYKDYHPKCTRHGHSGNIDVVTAIKWSCNIFFYDVGRRLTSDVYDAYAYKLGLGQRTGVEVSEALGRLTTKNDSNYTESLDVQAAIGQGNTAVTPIQLATYAATLANRGTRYRTHFVKAILDSNTGKTLEETQPEVMDVVEDKGETFDLVREGMLGVAQTIPALANYPHTIACKTGSPQRSEGYYAGSTYKHYTNAAMIAYGPAEDPEIAIGIVVEYGGAGARTGTLVADIFNAYYAMKDGTLTVDEAAAESLAQPETAADAAEAPVDGTADPATGEAEDAGQNDAAAAPADAAATAGA
;
A
#
# COMPACT_ATOMS: atom_id res chain seq x y z
N MET A 1 -23.01 -61.19 -75.49
CA MET A 1 -23.28 -59.78 -75.81
C MET A 1 -23.26 -59.64 -77.34
N ASN A 2 -24.41 -59.33 -77.93
CA ASN A 2 -24.63 -59.28 -79.34
C ASN A 2 -23.83 -58.11 -79.98
N GLN A 3 -23.42 -58.19 -81.24
CA GLN A 3 -22.60 -57.17 -81.92
C GLN A 3 -23.21 -55.76 -81.87
N ASP A 4 -24.55 -55.66 -81.80
CA ASP A 4 -25.27 -54.39 -81.65
C ASP A 4 -25.24 -53.80 -80.25
N GLU A 5 -25.21 -54.66 -79.25
CA GLU A 5 -25.04 -54.18 -77.83
C GLU A 5 -23.63 -53.62 -77.62
N ARG A 6 -22.58 -54.23 -78.24
CA ARG A 6 -21.20 -53.70 -78.15
C ARG A 6 -21.06 -52.34 -78.89
N LYS A 7 -21.74 -52.14 -80.03
CA LYS A 7 -21.75 -50.86 -80.73
C LYS A 7 -22.49 -49.78 -79.94
N THR A 8 -23.57 -50.13 -79.28
CA THR A 8 -24.35 -49.23 -78.44
C THR A 8 -23.58 -48.85 -77.13
N ALA A 9 -22.93 -49.82 -76.50
CA ALA A 9 -22.06 -49.56 -75.31
C ALA A 9 -20.86 -48.69 -75.73
N ALA A 10 -20.22 -48.95 -76.91
CA ALA A 10 -19.10 -48.11 -77.37
C ALA A 10 -19.52 -46.65 -77.62
N ARG A 11 -20.72 -46.43 -78.26
CA ARG A 11 -21.29 -45.09 -78.45
C ARG A 11 -21.59 -44.37 -77.17
N ARG A 12 -22.17 -45.07 -76.16
CA ARG A 12 -22.41 -44.51 -74.84
C ARG A 12 -21.10 -44.14 -74.12
N MET A 13 -20.08 -44.97 -74.22
CA MET A 13 -18.77 -44.73 -73.65
C MET A 13 -18.07 -43.53 -74.36
N MET A 14 -18.19 -43.41 -75.67
CA MET A 14 -17.69 -42.23 -76.41
C MET A 14 -18.42 -40.94 -76.00
N LEU A 15 -19.73 -40.98 -75.77
CA LEU A 15 -20.50 -39.84 -75.25
C LEU A 15 -20.08 -39.43 -73.85
N LEU A 16 -19.84 -40.40 -72.98
CA LEU A 16 -19.35 -40.13 -71.61
C LEU A 16 -17.93 -39.52 -71.61
N ILE A 17 -17.05 -40.06 -72.49
CA ILE A 17 -15.70 -39.48 -72.65
C ILE A 17 -15.76 -38.07 -73.26
N ALA A 18 -16.65 -37.82 -74.19
CA ALA A 18 -16.85 -36.48 -74.76
C ALA A 18 -17.43 -35.53 -73.77
N ALA A 19 -18.40 -35.98 -72.95
CA ALA A 19 -18.96 -35.18 -71.85
C ALA A 19 -17.90 -34.87 -70.76
N ALA A 20 -17.09 -35.87 -70.41
CA ALA A 20 -15.96 -35.66 -69.43
C ALA A 20 -14.93 -34.71 -70.04
N GLY A 21 -14.62 -34.79 -71.29
CA GLY A 21 -13.72 -33.88 -72.02
C GLY A 21 -14.23 -32.42 -71.99
N VAL A 22 -15.53 -32.23 -72.21
CA VAL A 22 -16.17 -30.90 -72.14
C VAL A 22 -16.11 -30.35 -70.73
N ILE A 23 -16.38 -31.18 -69.71
CA ILE A 23 -16.30 -30.76 -68.27
C ILE A 23 -14.88 -30.37 -67.95
N ILE A 24 -13.88 -31.17 -68.25
CA ILE A 24 -12.44 -30.85 -68.05
C ILE A 24 -12.05 -29.58 -68.80
N GLY A 25 -12.52 -29.40 -70.02
CA GLY A 25 -12.29 -28.19 -70.81
C GLY A 25 -12.90 -26.93 -70.21
N LEU A 26 -14.12 -27.05 -69.64
CA LEU A 26 -14.77 -25.95 -68.87
C LEU A 26 -14.01 -25.61 -67.54
N TYR A 27 -13.57 -26.63 -66.82
CA TYR A 27 -12.74 -26.43 -65.68
C TYR A 27 -11.39 -25.81 -66.00
N GLY A 28 -10.73 -26.29 -67.05
CA GLY A 28 -9.48 -25.71 -67.53
C GLY A 28 -9.65 -24.26 -68.00
N PHE A 29 -10.71 -23.95 -68.73
CA PHE A 29 -11.03 -22.58 -69.10
C PHE A 29 -11.34 -21.69 -67.92
N ARG A 30 -12.09 -22.21 -66.93
CA ARG A 30 -12.36 -21.50 -65.65
C ARG A 30 -11.10 -21.23 -64.89
N LEU A 31 -10.18 -22.20 -64.82
CA LEU A 31 -8.88 -22.06 -64.17
C LEU A 31 -8.01 -21.00 -64.86
N ILE A 32 -7.93 -21.03 -66.15
CA ILE A 32 -7.21 -20.05 -67.00
C ILE A 32 -7.81 -18.65 -66.76
N PHE A 33 -9.13 -18.54 -66.83
CA PHE A 33 -9.83 -17.28 -66.60
C PHE A 33 -9.54 -16.72 -65.16
N LEU A 34 -9.59 -17.55 -64.11
CA LEU A 34 -9.29 -17.16 -62.75
C LEU A 34 -7.81 -16.80 -62.55
N GLN A 35 -6.89 -17.54 -63.19
CA GLN A 35 -5.45 -17.33 -62.95
C GLN A 35 -4.80 -16.30 -63.87
N LEU A 36 -5.22 -16.20 -65.14
CA LEU A 36 -4.59 -15.32 -66.15
C LEU A 36 -5.39 -14.02 -66.37
N VAL A 37 -6.72 -14.06 -66.35
CA VAL A 37 -7.53 -12.85 -66.61
C VAL A 37 -7.78 -12.07 -65.28
N ASN A 38 -8.08 -12.77 -64.16
CA ASN A 38 -8.35 -12.15 -62.90
C ASN A 38 -7.19 -12.29 -61.90
N GLY A 39 -6.10 -12.99 -62.26
CA GLY A 39 -4.96 -13.26 -61.40
C GLY A 39 -4.32 -12.01 -60.84
N ASP A 40 -4.18 -10.97 -61.66
CA ASP A 40 -3.61 -9.69 -61.21
C ASP A 40 -4.57 -8.92 -60.31
N SER A 41 -5.90 -9.03 -60.52
CA SER A 41 -6.88 -8.40 -59.62
C SER A 41 -6.97 -9.13 -58.27
N PHE A 42 -6.93 -10.46 -58.27
CA PHE A 42 -6.86 -11.24 -57.01
C PHE A 42 -5.52 -11.06 -56.30
N LYS A 43 -4.42 -10.91 -57.03
CA LYS A 43 -3.13 -10.58 -56.47
C LYS A 43 -3.09 -9.16 -55.89
N ALA A 44 -3.72 -8.19 -56.58
CA ALA A 44 -3.88 -6.84 -56.06
C ALA A 44 -4.79 -6.78 -54.82
N GLN A 45 -5.88 -7.56 -54.79
CA GLN A 45 -6.72 -7.71 -53.59
C GLN A 45 -5.99 -8.40 -52.44
N ALA A 46 -5.17 -9.41 -52.71
CA ALA A 46 -4.34 -10.09 -51.69
C ALA A 46 -3.16 -9.24 -51.23
N THR A 47 -2.70 -8.25 -52.02
CA THR A 47 -1.61 -7.33 -51.66
C THR A 47 -2.11 -6.04 -50.98
N ASN A 48 -3.39 -5.69 -51.14
CA ASN A 48 -4.01 -4.59 -50.38
C ASN A 48 -4.44 -5.11 -49.00
N THR A 49 -3.50 -5.20 -48.11
CA THR A 49 -3.73 -5.58 -46.69
C THR A 49 -3.54 -4.38 -45.79
N THR A 50 -4.31 -4.34 -44.73
CA THR A 50 -4.16 -3.36 -43.63
C THR A 50 -3.78 -4.09 -42.36
N ASP A 51 -2.71 -3.65 -41.72
CA ASP A 51 -2.23 -4.20 -40.47
C ASP A 51 -2.81 -3.41 -39.27
N TYR A 52 -3.46 -4.11 -38.38
CA TYR A 52 -3.92 -3.60 -37.08
C TYR A 52 -3.02 -4.17 -36.01
N LYS A 53 -2.48 -3.29 -35.19
CA LYS A 53 -1.56 -3.67 -34.10
C LYS A 53 -2.30 -3.57 -32.78
N PHE A 54 -2.26 -4.66 -31.99
CA PHE A 54 -2.81 -4.75 -30.66
C PHE A 54 -1.69 -4.97 -29.67
N THR A 55 -1.76 -4.29 -28.54
CA THR A 55 -0.81 -4.46 -27.43
C THR A 55 -1.11 -5.76 -26.70
N VAL A 56 -0.09 -6.58 -26.50
CA VAL A 56 -0.14 -7.76 -25.62
C VAL A 56 0.60 -7.38 -24.34
N THR A 57 -0.16 -7.21 -23.28
CA THR A 57 0.39 -6.74 -22.00
C THR A 57 1.41 -7.73 -21.43
N ALA A 58 2.57 -7.24 -21.03
CA ALA A 58 3.58 -8.03 -20.35
C ALA A 58 3.11 -8.44 -18.95
N ALA A 59 3.56 -9.61 -18.48
CA ALA A 59 3.38 -9.99 -17.09
C ALA A 59 4.19 -9.04 -16.18
N ARG A 60 3.53 -8.47 -15.17
CA ARG A 60 4.19 -7.64 -14.17
C ARG A 60 5.12 -8.50 -13.31
N GLY A 61 6.31 -8.02 -13.00
CA GLY A 61 7.31 -8.71 -12.20
C GLY A 61 6.82 -9.07 -10.79
N ASN A 62 7.40 -10.07 -10.20
CA ASN A 62 7.03 -10.52 -8.86
C ASN A 62 7.66 -9.64 -7.78
N ILE A 63 6.99 -9.55 -6.61
CA ILE A 63 7.60 -9.09 -5.38
C ILE A 63 7.75 -10.31 -4.49
N VAL A 64 8.97 -10.59 -4.06
CA VAL A 64 9.30 -11.77 -3.25
C VAL A 64 9.99 -11.36 -1.95
N ASP A 65 9.89 -12.20 -0.94
CA ASP A 65 10.58 -12.01 0.32
C ASP A 65 12.10 -12.29 0.21
N SER A 66 12.81 -12.20 1.32
CA SER A 66 14.27 -12.40 1.40
C SER A 66 14.71 -13.81 1.02
N LYS A 67 13.81 -14.80 1.09
CA LYS A 67 14.02 -16.22 0.74
C LYS A 67 13.57 -16.57 -0.68
N GLY A 68 12.86 -15.64 -1.36
CA GLY A 68 12.28 -15.83 -2.68
C GLY A 68 10.84 -16.31 -2.70
N GLU A 69 10.18 -16.37 -1.53
CA GLU A 69 8.75 -16.67 -1.43
C GLU A 69 7.93 -15.51 -2.00
N ARG A 70 6.88 -15.84 -2.76
CA ARG A 70 6.06 -14.83 -3.43
C ARG A 70 5.15 -14.12 -2.46
N ILE A 71 5.20 -12.80 -2.47
CA ILE A 71 4.26 -11.94 -1.75
C ILE A 71 3.24 -11.36 -2.73
N ALA A 72 3.70 -10.91 -3.89
CA ALA A 72 2.84 -10.46 -4.98
C ALA A 72 3.35 -10.99 -6.32
N SER A 73 2.45 -11.52 -7.14
CA SER A 73 2.77 -12.07 -8.46
C SER A 73 1.73 -11.68 -9.50
N SER A 74 2.01 -12.01 -10.75
CA SER A 74 1.06 -11.90 -11.84
C SER A 74 0.50 -13.28 -12.15
N VAL A 75 -0.80 -13.41 -12.12
CA VAL A 75 -1.54 -14.60 -12.54
C VAL A 75 -2.26 -14.34 -13.86
N THR A 76 -2.53 -15.40 -14.63
CA THR A 76 -3.35 -15.26 -15.84
C THR A 76 -4.78 -14.92 -15.43
N GLY A 77 -5.24 -13.78 -15.87
CA GLY A 77 -6.64 -13.37 -15.81
C GLY A 77 -7.27 -13.41 -17.19
N TYR A 78 -8.57 -13.27 -17.26
CA TYR A 78 -9.34 -13.25 -18.50
C TYR A 78 -10.26 -12.05 -18.52
N ASN A 79 -10.14 -11.24 -19.57
CA ASN A 79 -11.04 -10.11 -19.80
C ASN A 79 -12.03 -10.44 -20.92
N VAL A 80 -13.28 -10.02 -20.74
CA VAL A 80 -14.30 -10.02 -21.81
C VAL A 80 -14.18 -8.72 -22.57
N VAL A 81 -13.79 -8.83 -23.83
CA VAL A 81 -13.44 -7.67 -24.67
C VAL A 81 -14.37 -7.62 -25.88
N LEU A 82 -14.86 -6.42 -26.18
CA LEU A 82 -15.58 -6.15 -27.43
C LEU A 82 -14.62 -5.58 -28.49
N ASN A 83 -14.57 -6.24 -29.63
CA ASN A 83 -13.78 -5.82 -30.79
C ASN A 83 -14.74 -5.35 -31.90
N LYS A 84 -14.82 -4.03 -32.08
CA LYS A 84 -15.74 -3.43 -33.07
C LYS A 84 -15.54 -3.92 -34.49
N LEU A 85 -14.30 -4.26 -34.84
CA LEU A 85 -13.98 -4.80 -36.18
C LEU A 85 -14.61 -6.17 -36.43
N LEU A 86 -14.83 -6.98 -35.40
CA LEU A 86 -15.33 -8.35 -35.49
C LEU A 86 -16.84 -8.43 -35.26
N MET A 87 -17.49 -7.35 -34.80
CA MET A 87 -18.94 -7.31 -34.55
C MET A 87 -19.76 -7.31 -35.85
N GLY A 88 -19.22 -6.75 -36.96
CA GLY A 88 -19.99 -6.57 -38.18
C GLY A 88 -21.12 -5.56 -38.04
N ASP A 89 -22.29 -5.89 -38.60
CA ASP A 89 -23.51 -5.06 -38.56
C ASP A 89 -24.48 -5.47 -37.44
N GLU A 90 -24.01 -6.15 -36.39
CA GLU A 90 -24.85 -6.56 -35.24
C GLU A 90 -25.28 -5.37 -34.39
N ASP A 91 -26.49 -5.50 -33.83
CA ASP A 91 -27.03 -4.56 -32.86
C ASP A 91 -26.23 -4.63 -31.55
N LEU A 92 -25.50 -3.54 -31.22
CA LEU A 92 -24.65 -3.44 -30.05
C LEU A 92 -25.43 -3.62 -28.75
N ASP A 93 -26.61 -2.99 -28.64
CA ASP A 93 -27.39 -3.02 -27.41
C ASP A 93 -28.01 -4.40 -27.14
N ALA A 94 -28.45 -5.09 -28.20
CA ALA A 94 -28.90 -6.47 -28.08
C ALA A 94 -27.74 -7.41 -27.67
N LEU A 95 -26.54 -7.19 -28.20
CA LEU A 95 -25.34 -7.94 -27.80
C LEU A 95 -24.96 -7.67 -26.34
N LEU A 96 -24.97 -6.40 -25.93
CA LEU A 96 -24.67 -6.00 -24.54
C LEU A 96 -25.68 -6.59 -23.55
N GLN A 97 -26.99 -6.56 -23.86
CA GLN A 97 -27.99 -7.19 -22.99
C GLN A 97 -27.72 -8.68 -22.77
N LYS A 98 -27.34 -9.38 -23.84
CA LYS A 98 -27.01 -10.80 -23.77
C LYS A 98 -25.78 -11.05 -22.92
N LEU A 99 -24.72 -10.26 -23.13
CA LEU A 99 -23.47 -10.39 -22.37
C LEU A 99 -23.65 -10.07 -20.89
N VAL A 100 -24.34 -8.97 -20.56
CA VAL A 100 -24.66 -8.62 -19.19
C VAL A 100 -25.47 -9.72 -18.51
N GLY A 101 -26.43 -10.32 -19.25
CA GLY A 101 -27.18 -11.46 -18.74
C GLY A 101 -26.26 -12.65 -18.39
N LEU A 102 -25.36 -13.04 -19.31
CA LEU A 102 -24.40 -14.14 -19.08
C LEU A 102 -23.42 -13.83 -17.95
N LEU A 103 -22.93 -12.59 -17.83
CA LEU A 103 -22.05 -12.16 -16.75
C LEU A 103 -22.79 -12.24 -15.41
N GLY A 104 -24.01 -11.71 -15.33
CA GLY A 104 -24.84 -11.74 -14.13
C GLY A 104 -25.20 -13.15 -13.66
N GLU A 105 -25.49 -14.10 -14.59
CA GLU A 105 -25.75 -15.51 -14.27
C GLU A 105 -24.52 -16.20 -13.63
N ASN A 106 -23.32 -15.77 -13.99
CA ASN A 106 -22.06 -16.26 -13.41
C ASN A 106 -21.56 -15.45 -12.20
N GLY A 107 -22.32 -14.44 -11.76
CA GLY A 107 -21.93 -13.59 -10.63
C GLY A 107 -20.82 -12.58 -10.93
N GLU A 108 -20.55 -12.31 -12.21
CA GLU A 108 -19.54 -11.35 -12.65
C GLU A 108 -20.08 -9.92 -12.67
N SER A 109 -19.18 -8.97 -12.48
CA SER A 109 -19.45 -7.54 -12.70
C SER A 109 -18.93 -7.10 -14.06
N TRP A 110 -19.40 -5.93 -14.53
CA TRP A 110 -18.90 -5.29 -15.74
C TRP A 110 -18.45 -3.87 -15.48
N ASN A 111 -17.66 -3.32 -16.39
CA ASN A 111 -17.16 -1.96 -16.30
C ASN A 111 -18.30 -0.95 -16.51
N ASP A 112 -18.66 -0.26 -15.45
CA ASP A 112 -19.69 0.76 -15.39
C ASP A 112 -19.31 1.78 -14.31
N SER A 113 -18.78 2.92 -14.74
CA SER A 113 -18.34 4.00 -13.85
C SER A 113 -19.38 5.12 -13.68
N LEU A 114 -20.60 4.91 -14.17
CA LEU A 114 -21.67 5.89 -14.05
C LEU A 114 -22.16 5.99 -12.59
N LEU A 115 -21.99 7.17 -11.97
CA LEU A 115 -22.33 7.42 -10.56
C LEU A 115 -23.83 7.64 -10.34
N ILE A 116 -24.64 6.76 -10.91
CA ILE A 116 -26.11 6.79 -10.82
C ILE A 116 -26.62 5.39 -10.45
N GLY A 117 -27.54 5.32 -9.48
CA GLY A 117 -28.19 4.07 -9.09
C GLY A 117 -29.26 3.62 -10.08
N GLN A 118 -29.88 2.47 -9.83
CA GLN A 118 -31.06 2.02 -10.56
C GLN A 118 -32.25 2.95 -10.30
N ALA A 119 -33.16 3.07 -11.28
CA ALA A 119 -34.37 3.85 -11.11
C ALA A 119 -35.25 3.31 -9.97
N ASP A 120 -35.90 4.20 -9.27
CA ASP A 120 -36.96 3.85 -8.31
C ASP A 120 -38.23 3.32 -9.01
N ALA A 121 -39.25 2.95 -8.22
CA ALA A 121 -40.52 2.45 -8.74
C ALA A 121 -41.31 3.51 -9.57
N ALA A 122 -40.98 4.80 -9.44
CA ALA A 122 -41.55 5.90 -10.20
C ALA A 122 -40.73 6.24 -11.47
N GLY A 123 -39.57 5.63 -11.65
CA GLY A 123 -38.67 5.86 -12.80
C GLY A 123 -37.68 6.98 -12.58
N HIS A 124 -37.46 7.45 -11.35
CA HIS A 124 -36.48 8.47 -11.03
C HIS A 124 -35.12 7.86 -10.63
N TYR A 125 -34.08 8.54 -11.03
CA TYR A 125 -32.69 8.14 -10.74
C TYR A 125 -32.09 9.02 -9.64
N ALA A 126 -31.14 8.47 -8.91
CA ALA A 126 -30.40 9.18 -7.89
C ALA A 126 -28.87 8.96 -8.07
N TYR A 127 -28.08 9.96 -7.69
CA TYR A 127 -26.63 9.79 -7.62
C TYR A 127 -26.26 8.83 -6.49
N THR A 128 -25.24 8.00 -6.75
CA THR A 128 -24.64 7.11 -5.75
C THR A 128 -23.53 7.79 -4.95
N ALA A 129 -23.00 8.93 -5.45
CA ALA A 129 -21.96 9.68 -4.79
C ALA A 129 -22.46 10.36 -3.52
N GLU A 130 -21.80 10.10 -2.37
CA GLU A 130 -22.14 10.69 -1.08
C GLU A 130 -21.82 12.19 -1.04
N SER A 131 -22.72 12.97 -0.41
CA SER A 131 -22.63 14.44 -0.39
C SER A 131 -21.45 14.99 0.40
N ASP A 132 -20.94 14.24 1.37
CA ASP A 132 -19.83 14.56 2.27
C ASP A 132 -18.48 13.96 1.82
N ASN A 133 -18.49 13.07 0.83
CA ASN A 133 -17.29 12.51 0.22
C ASN A 133 -16.73 13.43 -0.89
N ALA A 134 -15.73 14.23 -0.56
CA ALA A 134 -15.12 15.19 -1.51
C ALA A 134 -14.48 14.54 -2.75
N ALA A 135 -14.06 13.27 -2.67
CA ALA A 135 -13.50 12.55 -3.81
C ALA A 135 -14.61 12.12 -4.78
N GLU A 136 -15.69 11.56 -4.27
CA GLU A 136 -16.86 11.18 -5.07
C GLU A 136 -17.54 12.40 -5.70
N GLN A 137 -17.63 13.50 -4.98
CA GLN A 137 -18.17 14.75 -5.52
C GLN A 137 -17.31 15.31 -6.66
N ARG A 138 -15.99 15.15 -6.61
CA ARG A 138 -15.10 15.49 -7.74
C ARG A 138 -15.33 14.56 -8.93
N SER A 139 -15.45 13.27 -8.70
CA SER A 139 -15.77 12.29 -9.76
C SER A 139 -17.13 12.56 -10.40
N LEU A 140 -18.13 12.89 -9.60
CA LEU A 140 -19.46 13.31 -10.08
C LEU A 140 -19.40 14.58 -10.94
N ALA A 141 -18.61 15.57 -10.51
CA ALA A 141 -18.41 16.79 -11.29
C ALA A 141 -17.72 16.53 -12.63
N ALA A 142 -16.70 15.67 -12.64
CA ALA A 142 -16.00 15.25 -13.85
C ALA A 142 -16.92 14.43 -14.79
N MET A 143 -17.77 13.56 -14.26
CA MET A 143 -18.78 12.84 -15.04
C MET A 143 -19.73 13.78 -15.77
N LYS A 144 -20.26 14.78 -15.07
CA LYS A 144 -21.15 15.80 -15.68
C LYS A 144 -20.42 16.61 -16.77
N GLU A 145 -19.16 16.99 -16.54
CA GLU A 145 -18.32 17.68 -17.50
C GLU A 145 -18.07 16.83 -18.75
N ASN A 146 -17.71 15.56 -18.59
CA ASN A 146 -17.51 14.62 -19.69
C ASN A 146 -18.75 14.44 -20.58
N LEU A 147 -19.94 14.52 -19.98
CA LEU A 147 -21.23 14.48 -20.67
C LEU A 147 -21.68 15.84 -21.20
N GLY A 148 -20.89 16.91 -20.96
CA GLY A 148 -21.21 18.26 -21.39
C GLY A 148 -22.38 18.89 -20.62
N LEU A 149 -22.65 18.40 -19.39
CA LEU A 149 -23.74 18.88 -18.55
C LEU A 149 -23.25 19.89 -17.52
N GLN A 150 -24.20 20.73 -17.07
CA GLN A 150 -23.92 21.70 -16.01
C GLN A 150 -23.82 21.00 -14.64
N GLN A 151 -23.06 21.60 -13.72
CA GLN A 151 -22.84 21.01 -12.39
C GLN A 151 -24.12 20.82 -11.56
N TYR A 152 -25.18 21.58 -11.83
CA TYR A 152 -26.47 21.45 -11.17
C TYR A 152 -27.38 20.38 -11.78
N ALA A 153 -27.00 19.72 -12.87
CA ALA A 153 -27.79 18.67 -13.50
C ALA A 153 -28.11 17.55 -12.49
N THR A 154 -29.34 17.10 -12.50
CA THR A 154 -29.83 15.98 -11.68
C THR A 154 -29.43 14.63 -12.29
N ALA A 155 -29.60 13.55 -11.54
CA ALA A 155 -29.37 12.20 -12.09
C ALA A 155 -30.35 11.87 -13.23
N ASP A 156 -31.61 12.38 -13.14
CA ASP A 156 -32.59 12.25 -14.21
C ASP A 156 -32.15 12.98 -15.48
N ASP A 157 -31.58 14.21 -15.37
CA ASP A 157 -31.05 14.95 -16.53
C ASP A 157 -29.89 14.20 -17.21
N VAL A 158 -29.01 13.55 -16.41
CA VAL A 158 -27.92 12.73 -16.95
C VAL A 158 -28.46 11.52 -17.71
N MET A 159 -29.44 10.82 -17.13
CA MET A 159 -30.02 9.65 -17.77
C MET A 159 -30.83 10.02 -19.01
N GLU A 160 -31.59 11.12 -18.99
CA GLU A 160 -32.32 11.65 -20.16
C GLU A 160 -31.34 11.88 -21.32
N LYS A 161 -30.20 12.53 -21.04
CA LYS A 161 -29.14 12.75 -22.05
C LYS A 161 -28.58 11.46 -22.59
N LEU A 162 -28.25 10.48 -21.73
CA LEU A 162 -27.72 9.18 -22.19
C LEU A 162 -28.73 8.39 -23.00
N VAL A 163 -30.02 8.44 -22.63
CA VAL A 163 -31.13 7.81 -23.38
C VAL A 163 -31.27 8.45 -24.75
N GLU A 164 -31.15 9.80 -24.86
CA GLU A 164 -31.18 10.51 -26.13
C GLU A 164 -29.94 10.24 -26.98
N ASP A 165 -28.74 10.37 -26.41
CA ASP A 165 -27.46 10.22 -27.14
C ASP A 165 -27.28 8.80 -27.73
N TYR A 166 -27.82 7.77 -27.07
CA TYR A 166 -27.64 6.36 -27.46
C TYR A 166 -28.93 5.66 -27.89
N ASP A 167 -30.04 6.39 -28.09
CA ASP A 167 -31.34 5.88 -28.59
C ASP A 167 -31.92 4.74 -27.72
N LEU A 168 -31.85 4.90 -26.39
CA LEU A 168 -32.26 3.88 -25.42
C LEU A 168 -33.74 3.99 -24.99
N ALA A 169 -34.54 4.81 -25.64
CA ALA A 169 -35.92 5.12 -25.20
C ALA A 169 -36.84 3.89 -25.15
N ASP A 170 -36.64 2.91 -26.02
CA ASP A 170 -37.44 1.69 -26.11
C ASP A 170 -37.12 0.64 -25.03
N PHE A 171 -36.03 0.84 -24.27
CA PHE A 171 -35.65 -0.06 -23.20
C PHE A 171 -36.36 0.29 -21.86
N SER A 172 -36.49 -0.69 -20.97
CA SER A 172 -36.96 -0.44 -19.59
C SER A 172 -35.94 0.41 -18.83
N PHE A 173 -36.41 1.14 -17.78
CA PHE A 173 -35.52 1.95 -16.93
C PHE A 173 -34.31 1.19 -16.39
N TYR A 174 -34.50 -0.10 -16.07
CA TYR A 174 -33.39 -0.98 -15.67
C TYR A 174 -32.32 -1.10 -16.77
N TRP A 175 -32.72 -1.36 -17.99
CA TRP A 175 -31.78 -1.50 -19.12
C TRP A 175 -31.25 -0.16 -19.60
N GLN A 176 -32.05 0.92 -19.55
CA GLN A 176 -31.56 2.28 -19.83
C GLN A 176 -30.37 2.63 -18.94
N ARG A 177 -30.46 2.32 -17.61
CA ARG A 177 -29.37 2.56 -16.69
C ARG A 177 -28.11 1.73 -17.02
N ILE A 178 -28.27 0.43 -17.28
CA ILE A 178 -27.14 -0.46 -17.56
C ILE A 178 -26.49 -0.09 -18.89
N LEU A 179 -27.26 -0.01 -19.96
CA LEU A 179 -26.74 0.31 -21.29
C LEU A 179 -26.13 1.71 -21.31
N GLY A 180 -26.80 2.70 -20.72
CA GLY A 180 -26.28 4.07 -20.58
C GLY A 180 -24.94 4.10 -19.85
N GLY A 181 -24.77 3.32 -18.77
CA GLY A 181 -23.50 3.19 -18.06
C GLY A 181 -22.40 2.55 -18.89
N ILE A 182 -22.70 1.48 -19.62
CA ILE A 182 -21.74 0.82 -20.49
C ILE A 182 -21.34 1.73 -21.68
N HIS A 183 -22.29 2.41 -22.30
CA HIS A 183 -21.99 3.38 -23.37
C HIS A 183 -21.13 4.55 -22.87
N TYR A 184 -21.41 5.06 -21.67
CA TYR A 184 -20.56 6.08 -21.04
C TYR A 184 -19.13 5.56 -20.82
N GLU A 185 -18.99 4.32 -20.34
CA GLU A 185 -17.69 3.69 -20.15
C GLU A 185 -16.97 3.44 -21.50
N MET A 186 -17.70 3.05 -22.55
CA MET A 186 -17.17 2.94 -23.92
C MET A 186 -16.64 4.28 -24.44
N GLN A 187 -17.33 5.39 -24.12
CA GLN A 187 -16.86 6.73 -24.46
C GLN A 187 -15.56 7.07 -23.72
N LEU A 188 -15.48 6.77 -22.43
CA LEU A 188 -14.27 7.00 -21.63
C LEU A 188 -13.09 6.18 -22.14
N GLN A 189 -13.31 4.93 -22.53
CA GLN A 189 -12.29 4.05 -23.09
C GLN A 189 -12.03 4.30 -24.59
N ALA A 190 -12.66 5.28 -25.22
CA ALA A 190 -12.51 5.60 -26.64
C ALA A 190 -12.72 4.39 -27.58
N PHE A 191 -13.77 3.58 -27.32
CA PHE A 191 -14.10 2.41 -28.11
C PHE A 191 -14.25 2.73 -29.61
N SER A 192 -13.51 2.03 -30.44
CA SER A 192 -13.44 2.29 -31.88
C SER A 192 -12.94 1.07 -32.64
N ASN A 193 -12.82 1.18 -33.97
CA ASN A 193 -12.25 0.11 -34.84
C ASN A 193 -10.76 -0.19 -34.54
N VAL A 194 -10.07 0.68 -33.80
CA VAL A 194 -8.64 0.54 -33.45
C VAL A 194 -8.41 0.41 -31.96
N ASN A 195 -9.47 0.52 -31.17
CA ASN A 195 -9.40 0.40 -29.71
C ASN A 195 -10.57 -0.45 -29.20
N ASN A 196 -10.25 -1.60 -28.66
CA ASN A 196 -11.21 -2.54 -28.11
C ASN A 196 -11.79 -2.00 -26.79
N PHE A 197 -13.00 -2.44 -26.42
CA PHE A 197 -13.63 -2.13 -25.14
C PHE A 197 -13.55 -3.33 -24.21
N ILE A 198 -13.05 -3.13 -23.00
CA ILE A 198 -13.03 -4.15 -21.96
C ILE A 198 -14.36 -4.05 -21.20
N LEU A 199 -15.26 -5.01 -21.44
CA LEU A 199 -16.56 -5.04 -20.78
C LEU A 199 -16.46 -5.59 -19.34
N ALA A 200 -15.71 -6.67 -19.13
CA ALA A 200 -15.49 -7.25 -17.81
C ALA A 200 -14.04 -7.70 -17.63
N GLU A 201 -13.49 -7.51 -16.45
CA GLU A 201 -12.10 -7.80 -16.12
C GLU A 201 -12.00 -8.98 -15.16
N ASN A 202 -10.97 -9.81 -15.33
CA ASN A 202 -10.64 -10.93 -14.45
C ASN A 202 -11.82 -11.90 -14.20
N VAL A 203 -12.55 -12.21 -15.27
CA VAL A 203 -13.70 -13.14 -15.16
C VAL A 203 -13.24 -14.56 -14.86
N SER A 204 -14.11 -15.33 -14.21
CA SER A 204 -13.86 -16.72 -13.83
C SER A 204 -13.72 -17.63 -15.06
N GLU A 205 -13.05 -18.77 -14.89
CA GLU A 205 -12.95 -19.81 -15.92
C GLU A 205 -14.33 -20.33 -16.36
N ALA A 206 -15.33 -20.33 -15.47
CA ALA A 206 -16.70 -20.70 -15.79
C ALA A 206 -17.32 -19.71 -16.78
N THR A 207 -17.10 -18.40 -16.60
CA THR A 207 -17.53 -17.36 -17.51
C THR A 207 -16.81 -17.46 -18.86
N VAL A 208 -15.49 -17.73 -18.85
CA VAL A 208 -14.71 -17.98 -20.06
C VAL A 208 -15.32 -19.15 -20.86
N ALA A 209 -15.64 -20.26 -20.22
CA ALA A 209 -16.27 -21.41 -20.86
C ALA A 209 -17.64 -21.04 -21.44
N THR A 210 -18.50 -20.36 -20.67
CA THR A 210 -19.83 -19.93 -21.09
C THR A 210 -19.77 -19.02 -22.33
N ILE A 211 -18.86 -18.05 -22.35
CA ILE A 211 -18.71 -17.14 -23.50
C ILE A 211 -18.17 -17.88 -24.72
N LYS A 212 -17.18 -18.76 -24.56
CA LYS A 212 -16.63 -19.58 -25.66
C LYS A 212 -17.69 -20.53 -26.26
N GLU A 213 -18.54 -21.13 -25.44
CA GLU A 213 -19.66 -21.98 -25.91
C GLU A 213 -20.69 -21.17 -26.73
N ASN A 214 -20.91 -19.92 -26.36
CA ASN A 214 -21.85 -19.00 -27.03
C ASN A 214 -21.21 -18.18 -28.15
N SER A 215 -19.95 -18.40 -28.54
CA SER A 215 -19.17 -17.55 -29.45
C SER A 215 -19.84 -17.31 -30.79
N LEU A 216 -20.58 -18.30 -31.34
CA LEU A 216 -21.32 -18.15 -32.62
C LEU A 216 -22.45 -17.12 -32.55
N THR A 217 -22.94 -16.80 -31.37
CA THR A 217 -24.03 -15.87 -31.12
C THR A 217 -23.56 -14.58 -30.42
N LEU A 218 -22.26 -14.41 -30.30
CA LEU A 218 -21.57 -13.28 -29.65
C LEU A 218 -20.47 -12.73 -30.59
N PRO A 219 -20.83 -12.22 -31.78
CA PRO A 219 -19.85 -11.72 -32.74
C PRO A 219 -19.12 -10.51 -32.15
N GLY A 220 -17.81 -10.47 -32.34
CA GLY A 220 -16.96 -9.39 -31.80
C GLY A 220 -16.65 -9.47 -30.33
N VAL A 221 -17.12 -10.52 -29.62
CA VAL A 221 -16.75 -10.79 -28.24
C VAL A 221 -15.54 -11.70 -28.21
N GLU A 222 -14.49 -11.26 -27.55
CA GLU A 222 -13.25 -12.00 -27.40
C GLU A 222 -12.91 -12.18 -25.92
N ILE A 223 -12.34 -13.33 -25.58
CA ILE A 223 -11.69 -13.54 -24.29
C ILE A 223 -10.20 -13.27 -24.49
N VAL A 224 -9.72 -12.23 -23.83
CA VAL A 224 -8.32 -11.83 -23.90
C VAL A 224 -7.65 -12.23 -22.60
N GLU A 225 -6.58 -13.01 -22.71
CA GLU A 225 -5.72 -13.30 -21.56
C GLU A 225 -5.01 -12.01 -21.13
N THR A 226 -5.03 -11.74 -19.85
CA THR A 226 -4.40 -10.58 -19.22
C THR A 226 -3.55 -11.01 -18.05
N SER A 227 -2.74 -10.08 -17.57
CA SER A 227 -1.95 -10.28 -16.36
C SER A 227 -2.66 -9.62 -15.18
N ALA A 228 -3.34 -10.41 -14.35
CA ALA A 228 -3.96 -9.94 -13.12
C ALA A 228 -2.95 -9.93 -11.97
N ARG A 229 -2.96 -8.89 -11.13
CA ARG A 229 -2.12 -8.83 -9.94
C ARG A 229 -2.75 -9.64 -8.81
N SER A 230 -1.98 -10.53 -8.21
CA SER A 230 -2.36 -11.35 -7.04
C SER A 230 -1.39 -11.07 -5.91
N TYR A 231 -1.92 -10.89 -4.71
CA TYR A 231 -1.14 -10.78 -3.48
C TYR A 231 -1.26 -12.12 -2.73
N GLU A 232 -0.37 -13.07 -3.04
CA GLU A 232 -0.41 -14.44 -2.51
C GLU A 232 -0.38 -14.49 -0.98
N GLN A 233 0.23 -13.45 -0.37
CA GLN A 233 0.24 -13.22 1.07
C GLN A 233 -0.31 -11.81 1.35
N GLY A 234 -1.61 -11.61 1.11
CA GLY A 234 -2.26 -10.29 1.11
C GLY A 234 -2.20 -9.55 2.45
N THR A 235 -1.99 -10.26 3.55
CA THR A 235 -1.82 -9.68 4.90
C THR A 235 -0.38 -9.23 5.21
N VAL A 236 0.61 -9.67 4.40
CA VAL A 236 2.02 -9.33 4.61
C VAL A 236 2.30 -7.95 4.04
N LEU A 237 2.66 -6.99 4.89
CA LEU A 237 3.07 -5.62 4.53
C LEU A 237 2.10 -4.85 3.60
N PRO A 238 0.77 -4.94 3.74
CA PRO A 238 -0.14 -4.31 2.78
C PRO A 238 0.08 -2.79 2.66
N HIS A 239 0.44 -2.12 3.75
CA HIS A 239 0.73 -0.68 3.78
C HIS A 239 2.02 -0.27 3.03
N VAL A 240 2.94 -1.22 2.81
CA VAL A 240 4.24 -0.96 2.16
C VAL A 240 4.23 -1.45 0.72
N LEU A 241 3.64 -2.63 0.46
CA LEU A 241 3.50 -3.16 -0.90
C LEU A 241 2.77 -2.17 -1.80
N GLY A 242 1.70 -1.57 -1.27
CA GLY A 242 0.84 -0.72 -2.06
C GLY A 242 0.00 -1.53 -3.06
N ARG A 243 -0.54 -0.89 -4.08
CA ARG A 243 -1.46 -1.52 -5.02
C ARG A 243 -1.27 -1.03 -6.44
N VAL A 244 -1.76 -1.82 -7.37
CA VAL A 244 -1.92 -1.44 -8.78
C VAL A 244 -3.33 -0.89 -9.04
N GLY A 245 -3.50 -0.14 -10.11
CA GLY A 245 -4.79 0.39 -10.54
C GLY A 245 -4.68 1.10 -11.87
N LYS A 246 -5.82 1.48 -12.45
CA LYS A 246 -5.87 2.23 -13.71
C LYS A 246 -5.21 3.61 -13.57
N ILE A 247 -4.65 4.10 -14.66
CA ILE A 247 -4.06 5.44 -14.71
C ILE A 247 -5.16 6.48 -14.48
N THR A 248 -4.96 7.36 -13.50
CA THR A 248 -5.88 8.47 -13.24
C THR A 248 -5.62 9.65 -14.18
N ALA A 249 -6.62 10.51 -14.36
CA ALA A 249 -6.49 11.70 -15.21
C ALA A 249 -5.34 12.61 -14.76
N GLU A 250 -5.10 12.73 -13.45
CA GLU A 250 -4.03 13.55 -12.87
C GLU A 250 -2.64 12.97 -13.15
N LYS A 251 -2.51 11.63 -13.18
CA LYS A 251 -1.25 10.95 -13.53
C LYS A 251 -1.02 10.97 -15.04
N TRP A 252 -2.10 10.91 -15.85
CA TRP A 252 -2.00 10.93 -17.30
C TRP A 252 -1.62 12.30 -17.84
N LYS A 253 -2.27 13.36 -17.32
CA LYS A 253 -2.11 14.74 -17.77
C LYS A 253 -1.55 15.59 -16.63
N VAL A 254 -0.30 16.00 -16.74
CA VAL A 254 0.37 16.86 -15.77
C VAL A 254 0.45 18.28 -16.32
N THR A 255 0.00 19.26 -15.55
CA THR A 255 0.10 20.69 -15.90
C THR A 255 1.14 21.33 -14.97
N ASP A 256 2.17 21.94 -15.54
CA ASP A 256 3.21 22.61 -14.78
C ASP A 256 2.74 23.99 -14.24
N GLU A 257 3.58 24.65 -13.45
CA GLU A 257 3.31 25.98 -12.86
C GLU A 257 3.09 27.08 -13.93
N ASN A 258 3.52 26.85 -15.17
CA ASN A 258 3.37 27.77 -16.29
C ASN A 258 2.11 27.47 -17.13
N GLY A 259 1.33 26.44 -16.75
CA GLY A 259 0.15 26.00 -17.49
C GLY A 259 0.47 25.10 -18.69
N GLN A 260 1.71 24.62 -18.84
CA GLN A 260 2.09 23.71 -19.90
C GLN A 260 1.62 22.29 -19.55
N VAL A 261 0.88 21.66 -20.47
CA VAL A 261 0.37 20.28 -20.33
C VAL A 261 1.39 19.31 -20.91
N THR A 262 1.72 18.30 -20.14
CA THR A 262 2.58 17.16 -20.55
C THR A 262 1.87 15.83 -20.29
N TYR A 263 2.33 14.79 -20.95
CA TYR A 263 1.81 13.42 -20.82
C TYR A 263 2.95 12.44 -20.51
N PRO A 264 3.53 12.47 -19.30
CA PRO A 264 4.77 11.73 -18.99
C PRO A 264 4.63 10.22 -19.18
N LEU A 265 3.47 9.66 -18.85
CA LEU A 265 3.22 8.23 -19.01
C LEU A 265 3.11 7.84 -20.49
N LYS A 266 2.51 8.69 -21.33
CA LYS A 266 2.46 8.44 -22.78
C LYS A 266 3.87 8.42 -23.40
N GLU A 267 4.77 9.29 -22.94
CA GLU A 267 6.17 9.32 -23.37
C GLU A 267 6.93 8.04 -22.96
N LYS A 268 6.54 7.42 -21.84
CA LYS A 268 7.02 6.11 -21.40
C LYS A 268 6.34 4.92 -22.09
N GLY A 269 5.43 5.16 -23.05
CA GLY A 269 4.76 4.12 -23.82
C GLY A 269 3.51 3.53 -23.18
N TYR A 270 2.90 4.22 -22.19
CA TYR A 270 1.62 3.80 -21.62
C TYR A 270 0.43 4.23 -22.47
N ASN A 271 -0.64 3.47 -22.40
CA ASN A 271 -1.98 3.83 -22.85
C ASN A 271 -2.80 4.32 -21.66
N MET A 272 -3.86 5.08 -21.90
CA MET A 272 -4.71 5.64 -20.82
C MET A 272 -5.34 4.56 -19.93
N ASN A 273 -5.61 3.39 -20.50
CA ASN A 273 -6.30 2.29 -19.82
C ASN A 273 -5.33 1.29 -19.15
N ASP A 274 -4.02 1.53 -19.24
CA ASP A 274 -3.03 0.66 -18.63
C ASP A 274 -3.13 0.69 -17.11
N VAL A 275 -2.74 -0.41 -16.49
CA VAL A 275 -2.62 -0.57 -15.04
C VAL A 275 -1.20 -0.25 -14.61
N ILE A 276 -1.07 0.59 -13.59
CA ILE A 276 0.22 1.01 -13.02
C ILE A 276 0.25 0.83 -11.51
N GLY A 277 1.41 0.86 -10.92
CA GLY A 277 1.56 1.02 -9.47
C GLY A 277 1.00 2.36 -8.99
N ILE A 278 0.01 2.32 -8.12
CA ILE A 278 -0.65 3.51 -7.58
C ILE A 278 0.06 4.00 -6.32
N SER A 279 0.51 3.08 -5.47
CA SER A 279 1.13 3.39 -4.18
C SER A 279 2.18 2.33 -3.79
N GLY A 280 2.93 2.60 -2.73
CA GLY A 280 3.87 1.67 -2.12
C GLY A 280 5.00 1.24 -3.07
N LEU A 281 5.51 0.02 -2.85
CA LEU A 281 6.57 -0.58 -3.66
C LEU A 281 6.11 -0.83 -5.10
N GLU A 282 4.82 -1.15 -5.31
CA GLU A 282 4.24 -1.27 -6.65
C GLU A 282 4.45 0.01 -7.47
N SER A 283 4.34 1.19 -6.85
CA SER A 283 4.57 2.47 -7.52
C SER A 283 6.04 2.87 -7.57
N ALA A 284 6.78 2.61 -6.50
CA ALA A 284 8.19 2.98 -6.40
C ALA A 284 9.07 2.23 -7.41
N TYR A 285 8.71 0.97 -7.69
CA TYR A 285 9.42 0.09 -8.63
C TYR A 285 8.62 -0.19 -9.91
N GLU A 286 7.77 0.77 -10.31
CA GLU A 286 6.97 0.65 -11.53
C GLU A 286 7.82 0.35 -12.76
N ASP A 287 8.94 1.05 -12.94
CA ASP A 287 9.82 0.91 -14.10
C ASP A 287 10.46 -0.50 -14.16
N GLU A 288 10.72 -1.13 -13.00
CA GLU A 288 11.25 -2.50 -12.91
C GLU A 288 10.15 -3.57 -13.04
N LEU A 289 9.01 -3.33 -12.41
CA LEU A 289 7.93 -4.31 -12.33
C LEU A 289 7.10 -4.40 -13.61
N ARG A 290 6.96 -3.33 -14.41
CA ARG A 290 6.03 -3.28 -15.55
C ARG A 290 6.35 -4.30 -16.64
N GLY A 291 7.62 -4.53 -16.98
CA GLY A 291 8.02 -5.26 -18.17
C GLY A 291 7.85 -4.46 -19.46
N LYS A 292 7.91 -5.14 -20.59
CA LYS A 292 7.75 -4.55 -21.92
C LYS A 292 6.66 -5.28 -22.70
N ASP A 293 5.65 -4.55 -23.11
CA ASP A 293 4.52 -5.11 -23.84
C ASP A 293 4.92 -5.65 -25.21
N GLY A 294 4.25 -6.73 -25.61
CA GLY A 294 4.32 -7.31 -26.94
C GLY A 294 3.36 -6.63 -27.92
N VAL A 295 3.47 -7.02 -29.17
CA VAL A 295 2.57 -6.56 -30.24
C VAL A 295 2.07 -7.74 -31.05
N GLU A 296 0.76 -7.92 -31.10
CA GLU A 296 0.07 -8.79 -32.05
C GLU A 296 -0.37 -7.99 -33.26
N THR A 297 -0.09 -8.48 -34.44
CA THR A 297 -0.51 -7.85 -35.72
C THR A 297 -1.55 -8.72 -36.38
N ILE A 298 -2.74 -8.16 -36.57
CA ILE A 298 -3.83 -8.76 -37.37
C ILE A 298 -3.84 -8.10 -38.73
N THR A 299 -3.58 -8.87 -39.77
CA THR A 299 -3.58 -8.42 -41.18
C THR A 299 -4.91 -8.76 -41.84
N ARG A 300 -5.60 -7.76 -42.41
CA ARG A 300 -6.84 -7.93 -43.16
C ARG A 300 -6.65 -7.57 -44.63
N ASN A 301 -7.36 -8.27 -45.51
CA ASN A 301 -7.44 -7.90 -46.92
C ASN A 301 -8.49 -6.79 -47.13
N SER A 302 -8.61 -6.33 -48.41
CA SER A 302 -9.57 -5.31 -48.84
C SER A 302 -11.04 -5.67 -48.58
N ASP A 303 -11.35 -6.95 -48.39
CA ASP A 303 -12.71 -7.45 -48.14
C ASP A 303 -12.99 -7.59 -46.64
N GLY A 304 -12.06 -7.12 -45.77
CA GLY A 304 -12.19 -7.17 -44.34
C GLY A 304 -11.87 -8.54 -43.71
N VAL A 305 -11.45 -9.53 -44.52
CA VAL A 305 -11.14 -10.88 -44.03
C VAL A 305 -9.75 -10.91 -43.40
N ILE A 306 -9.63 -11.51 -42.20
CA ILE A 306 -8.33 -11.75 -41.55
C ILE A 306 -7.54 -12.76 -42.39
N VAL A 307 -6.37 -12.35 -42.86
CA VAL A 307 -5.47 -13.18 -43.67
C VAL A 307 -4.24 -13.66 -42.88
N ASN A 308 -3.92 -12.96 -41.83
CA ASN A 308 -2.82 -13.33 -40.92
C ASN A 308 -3.02 -12.76 -39.52
N THR A 309 -2.62 -13.52 -38.50
CA THR A 309 -2.47 -13.07 -37.11
C THR A 309 -1.11 -13.56 -36.63
N ALA A 310 -0.26 -12.65 -36.17
CA ALA A 310 1.07 -12.97 -35.70
C ALA A 310 1.51 -12.11 -34.50
N LEU A 311 2.10 -12.73 -33.51
CA LEU A 311 2.80 -12.02 -32.43
C LEU A 311 4.12 -11.47 -33.02
N THR A 312 4.12 -10.18 -33.37
CA THR A 312 5.28 -9.54 -34.05
C THR A 312 6.33 -9.06 -33.06
N THR A 313 5.95 -8.82 -31.80
CA THR A 313 6.86 -8.54 -30.70
C THR A 313 6.42 -9.39 -29.49
N VAL A 314 7.33 -10.21 -28.96
CA VAL A 314 7.06 -11.03 -27.77
C VAL A 314 7.11 -10.13 -26.54
N PRO A 315 6.13 -10.20 -25.61
CA PRO A 315 6.20 -9.45 -24.36
C PRO A 315 7.35 -9.96 -23.48
N GLU A 316 8.05 -9.03 -22.82
CA GLU A 316 9.09 -9.33 -21.85
C GLU A 316 8.55 -9.07 -20.44
N PRO A 317 8.52 -10.06 -19.52
CA PRO A 317 8.01 -9.85 -18.18
C PRO A 317 8.88 -8.85 -17.39
N GLY A 318 8.29 -8.14 -16.45
CA GLY A 318 9.00 -7.25 -15.55
C GLY A 318 9.97 -8.00 -14.62
N HIS A 319 10.91 -7.27 -14.04
CA HIS A 319 11.90 -7.83 -13.11
C HIS A 319 11.26 -8.18 -11.76
N THR A 320 11.89 -9.11 -11.04
CA THR A 320 11.48 -9.49 -9.69
C THR A 320 12.14 -8.58 -8.67
N VAL A 321 11.34 -7.97 -7.79
CA VAL A 321 11.80 -7.17 -6.66
C VAL A 321 11.90 -8.06 -5.43
N GLN A 322 13.11 -8.30 -4.94
CA GLN A 322 13.36 -9.07 -3.72
C GLN A 322 13.46 -8.14 -2.52
N LEU A 323 12.68 -8.41 -1.48
CA LEU A 323 12.66 -7.62 -0.25
C LEU A 323 13.70 -8.11 0.77
N THR A 324 13.99 -7.25 1.75
CA THR A 324 14.74 -7.60 2.97
C THR A 324 13.89 -8.36 3.98
N ILE A 325 12.57 -8.29 3.85
CA ILE A 325 11.57 -8.90 4.71
C ILE A 325 11.59 -10.42 4.56
N ASP A 326 11.48 -11.14 5.67
CA ASP A 326 11.09 -12.55 5.72
C ASP A 326 9.60 -12.60 6.06
N SER A 327 8.78 -13.20 5.20
CA SER A 327 7.32 -13.18 5.33
C SER A 327 6.82 -13.86 6.61
N GLU A 328 7.46 -14.96 7.03
CA GLU A 328 7.11 -15.65 8.27
C GLU A 328 7.48 -14.83 9.51
N PHE A 329 8.62 -14.14 9.48
CA PHE A 329 9.00 -13.25 10.55
C PHE A 329 8.08 -12.02 10.63
N GLN A 330 7.68 -11.45 9.49
CA GLN A 330 6.69 -10.36 9.45
C GLN A 330 5.37 -10.79 10.10
N LYS A 331 4.81 -11.95 9.71
CA LYS A 331 3.58 -12.49 10.31
C LYS A 331 3.73 -12.72 11.83
N ALA A 332 4.88 -13.22 12.27
CA ALA A 332 5.15 -13.41 13.70
C ALA A 332 5.15 -12.09 14.47
N VAL A 333 5.71 -11.02 13.88
CA VAL A 333 5.71 -9.67 14.48
C VAL A 333 4.30 -9.08 14.50
N ASP A 334 3.51 -9.28 13.42
CA ASP A 334 2.11 -8.84 13.36
C ASP A 334 1.26 -9.50 14.46
N GLN A 335 1.39 -10.82 14.63
CA GLN A 335 0.71 -11.56 15.69
C GLN A 335 1.17 -11.15 17.08
N ALA A 336 2.48 -10.90 17.27
CA ALA A 336 3.01 -10.44 18.55
C ALA A 336 2.45 -9.05 18.90
N LEU A 337 2.35 -8.14 17.94
CA LEU A 337 1.77 -6.81 18.13
C LEU A 337 0.28 -6.89 18.50
N ALA A 338 -0.51 -7.62 17.74
CA ALA A 338 -1.94 -7.78 17.98
C ALA A 338 -2.24 -8.40 19.35
N LYS A 339 -1.55 -9.49 19.69
CA LYS A 339 -1.65 -10.14 21.00
C LYS A 339 -1.26 -9.18 22.13
N HIS A 340 -0.27 -8.33 21.89
CA HIS A 340 0.19 -7.34 22.86
C HIS A 340 -0.84 -6.23 23.07
N GLU A 341 -1.48 -5.74 22.01
CA GLU A 341 -2.57 -4.75 22.08
C GLU A 341 -3.75 -5.31 22.89
N GLU A 342 -4.17 -6.51 22.63
CA GLU A 342 -5.21 -7.20 23.37
C GLU A 342 -4.83 -7.37 24.86
N TRP A 343 -3.61 -7.83 25.11
CA TRP A 343 -3.12 -8.01 26.47
C TRP A 343 -3.09 -6.70 27.26
N ILE A 344 -2.60 -5.59 26.67
CA ILE A 344 -2.58 -4.26 27.31
C ILE A 344 -4.00 -3.80 27.64
N ARG A 345 -4.91 -3.89 26.68
CA ARG A 345 -6.31 -3.48 26.80
C ARG A 345 -7.01 -4.23 27.93
N ASN A 346 -6.76 -5.53 28.05
CA ASN A 346 -7.40 -6.39 29.03
C ASN A 346 -6.74 -6.30 30.42
N SER A 347 -5.44 -6.02 30.50
CA SER A 347 -4.67 -6.04 31.76
C SER A 347 -4.63 -4.71 32.50
N TYR A 348 -4.84 -3.56 31.80
CA TYR A 348 -4.62 -2.24 32.40
C TYR A 348 -5.82 -1.30 32.20
N GLY A 349 -6.42 -0.86 33.30
CA GLY A 349 -7.60 0.01 33.26
C GLY A 349 -7.38 1.41 32.65
N ASP A 350 -6.13 1.88 32.61
CA ASP A 350 -5.72 3.14 31.96
C ASP A 350 -5.40 2.98 30.45
N SER A 351 -5.48 1.76 29.92
CA SER A 351 -5.18 1.43 28.51
C SER A 351 -6.31 0.69 27.81
N LYS A 352 -7.54 0.82 28.29
CA LYS A 352 -8.73 0.21 27.66
C LYS A 352 -9.00 0.70 26.22
N GLN A 353 -8.38 1.79 25.82
CA GLN A 353 -8.46 2.37 24.48
C GLN A 353 -7.28 1.94 23.59
N ALA A 354 -6.36 1.10 24.08
CA ALA A 354 -5.29 0.56 23.25
C ALA A 354 -5.89 -0.34 22.17
N SER A 355 -5.83 0.11 20.93
CA SER A 355 -6.42 -0.56 19.77
C SER A 355 -5.60 -0.36 18.51
N ALA A 356 -4.46 0.33 18.61
CA ALA A 356 -3.64 0.65 17.46
C ALA A 356 -2.16 0.80 17.84
N GLY A 357 -1.28 0.32 16.97
CA GLY A 357 0.15 0.43 17.19
C GLY A 357 0.98 0.09 15.94
N ALA A 358 2.29 0.26 16.08
CA ALA A 358 3.24 -0.12 15.05
C ALA A 358 4.58 -0.58 15.65
N VAL A 359 5.19 -1.52 14.93
CA VAL A 359 6.53 -2.05 15.19
C VAL A 359 7.34 -1.99 13.91
N VAL A 360 8.58 -1.52 14.00
CA VAL A 360 9.56 -1.66 12.91
C VAL A 360 10.80 -2.33 13.45
N VAL A 361 11.28 -3.34 12.73
CA VAL A 361 12.52 -4.08 13.02
C VAL A 361 13.49 -3.89 11.87
N ILE A 362 14.73 -3.50 12.18
CA ILE A 362 15.78 -3.19 11.20
C ILE A 362 17.01 -4.06 11.48
N ASP A 363 17.62 -4.59 10.43
CA ASP A 363 18.96 -5.17 10.47
C ASP A 363 19.99 -4.07 10.73
N VAL A 364 20.72 -4.18 11.85
CA VAL A 364 21.64 -3.13 12.31
C VAL A 364 22.83 -2.97 11.36
N LYS A 365 23.25 -4.03 10.68
CA LYS A 365 24.48 -4.05 9.85
C LYS A 365 24.24 -3.46 8.45
N THR A 366 22.99 -3.55 7.94
CA THR A 366 22.67 -3.18 6.56
C THR A 366 21.71 -1.99 6.45
N GLY A 367 20.86 -1.77 7.45
CA GLY A 367 19.73 -0.84 7.37
C GLY A 367 18.48 -1.46 6.74
N GLY A 368 18.52 -2.74 6.35
CA GLY A 368 17.37 -3.45 5.78
C GLY A 368 16.24 -3.61 6.79
N VAL A 369 15.00 -3.29 6.38
CA VAL A 369 13.83 -3.52 7.21
C VAL A 369 13.52 -5.01 7.21
N LEU A 370 13.43 -5.62 8.40
CA LEU A 370 13.11 -7.04 8.57
C LEU A 370 11.62 -7.27 8.85
N ALA A 371 10.96 -6.28 9.47
CA ALA A 371 9.52 -6.25 9.66
C ALA A 371 9.03 -4.82 9.83
N ALA A 372 7.81 -4.52 9.33
CA ALA A 372 7.12 -3.25 9.51
C ALA A 372 5.62 -3.52 9.75
N SER A 373 5.27 -3.74 11.01
CA SER A 373 3.94 -4.13 11.46
C SER A 373 3.08 -2.91 11.78
N ASN A 374 1.82 -2.98 11.37
CA ASN A 374 0.76 -2.02 11.73
C ASN A 374 -0.43 -2.79 12.32
N TYR A 375 -1.01 -2.28 13.38
CA TYR A 375 -2.24 -2.81 13.94
C TYR A 375 -3.25 -1.67 14.17
N PRO A 376 -4.53 -1.83 13.80
CA PRO A 376 -5.02 -2.89 12.93
C PRO A 376 -4.44 -2.82 11.52
N SER A 377 -4.60 -3.90 10.76
CA SER A 377 -4.13 -4.05 9.38
C SER A 377 -5.27 -4.46 8.46
N PHE A 378 -4.98 -4.77 7.20
CA PHE A 378 -5.96 -5.22 6.21
C PHE A 378 -5.36 -6.26 5.26
N ASP A 379 -6.22 -7.00 4.55
CA ASP A 379 -5.80 -7.87 3.46
C ASP A 379 -5.87 -7.09 2.14
N GLN A 380 -4.76 -7.07 1.42
CA GLN A 380 -4.61 -6.39 0.14
C GLN A 380 -5.58 -6.93 -0.92
N ASN A 381 -5.87 -8.23 -0.92
CA ASN A 381 -6.83 -8.83 -1.85
C ASN A 381 -8.28 -8.41 -1.57
N LEU A 382 -8.60 -8.11 -0.30
CA LEU A 382 -9.92 -7.68 0.13
C LEU A 382 -10.09 -6.16 0.13
N TYR A 383 -9.04 -5.41 -0.21
CA TYR A 383 -9.05 -3.94 -0.16
C TYR A 383 -10.23 -3.32 -0.90
N ALA A 384 -10.46 -3.73 -2.16
CA ALA A 384 -11.52 -3.15 -2.97
C ALA A 384 -12.93 -3.52 -2.46
N ALA A 385 -13.11 -4.78 -2.03
CA ALA A 385 -14.41 -5.27 -1.54
C ALA A 385 -14.79 -4.66 -0.18
N ASN A 386 -13.80 -4.40 0.68
CA ASN A 386 -14.01 -3.94 2.05
C ASN A 386 -13.62 -2.47 2.26
N TYR A 387 -13.43 -1.69 1.20
CA TYR A 387 -12.91 -0.32 1.31
C TYR A 387 -13.75 0.56 2.22
N SER A 388 -15.09 0.53 2.10
CA SER A 388 -15.98 1.31 2.98
C SER A 388 -15.79 0.92 4.44
N ALA A 389 -15.80 -0.38 4.76
CA ALA A 389 -15.60 -0.85 6.13
C ALA A 389 -14.23 -0.42 6.70
N TYR A 390 -13.16 -0.54 5.93
CA TYR A 390 -11.83 -0.11 6.36
C TYR A 390 -11.71 1.41 6.50
N SER A 391 -12.40 2.19 5.66
CA SER A 391 -12.32 3.66 5.69
C SER A 391 -13.16 4.29 6.80
N GLU A 392 -14.23 3.62 7.23
CA GLU A 392 -15.13 4.05 8.31
C GLU A 392 -14.68 3.55 9.69
N ASP A 393 -13.71 2.62 9.76
CA ASP A 393 -13.19 2.09 11.03
C ASP A 393 -12.43 3.18 11.79
N GLU A 394 -12.88 3.47 13.02
CA GLU A 394 -12.27 4.47 13.92
C GLU A 394 -10.79 4.17 14.22
N ASN A 395 -10.36 2.89 14.14
CA ASN A 395 -8.99 2.47 14.35
C ASN A 395 -8.11 2.63 13.10
N MET A 396 -8.69 3.08 11.97
CA MET A 396 -7.98 3.41 10.72
C MET A 396 -7.01 2.31 10.24
N PRO A 397 -7.48 1.11 9.87
CA PRO A 397 -6.62 0.00 9.43
C PRO A 397 -5.80 0.32 8.17
N LEU A 398 -6.26 1.24 7.32
CA LEU A 398 -5.54 1.67 6.11
C LEU A 398 -4.38 2.64 6.39
N PHE A 399 -4.29 3.20 7.60
CA PHE A 399 -3.26 4.18 7.94
C PHE A 399 -1.92 3.50 8.26
N ASN A 400 -0.88 3.84 7.49
CA ASN A 400 0.47 3.32 7.69
C ASN A 400 1.15 3.97 8.91
N ARG A 401 0.86 3.45 10.10
CA ARG A 401 1.42 3.96 11.36
C ARG A 401 2.93 3.85 11.42
N ALA A 402 3.49 2.77 10.90
CA ALA A 402 4.92 2.49 10.93
C ALA A 402 5.75 3.58 10.23
N LEU A 403 5.27 4.10 9.09
CA LEU A 403 5.99 5.03 8.24
C LEU A 403 5.43 6.46 8.28
N GLN A 404 4.14 6.63 8.58
CA GLN A 404 3.44 7.94 8.49
C GLN A 404 2.89 8.43 9.83
N GLY A 405 2.73 7.53 10.82
CA GLY A 405 2.27 7.90 12.15
C GLY A 405 3.30 8.80 12.86
N LEU A 406 2.88 10.00 13.25
CA LEU A 406 3.73 10.98 13.93
C LEU A 406 3.43 10.96 15.43
N TYR A 407 4.39 10.50 16.21
CA TYR A 407 4.24 10.32 17.65
C TYR A 407 5.30 11.09 18.41
N THR A 408 4.90 11.71 19.51
CA THR A 408 5.84 12.28 20.49
C THR A 408 6.69 11.15 21.08
N PRO A 409 8.04 11.20 20.96
CA PRO A 409 8.90 10.09 21.39
C PRO A 409 9.00 9.93 22.90
N GLY A 410 8.78 11.00 23.66
CA GLY A 410 8.98 11.01 25.11
C GLY A 410 10.40 10.59 25.48
N SER A 411 10.54 9.86 26.57
CA SER A 411 11.85 9.47 27.10
C SER A 411 12.72 8.59 26.20
N THR A 412 12.20 8.09 25.05
CA THR A 412 13.04 7.42 24.03
C THR A 412 14.01 8.40 23.36
N TYR A 413 13.74 9.70 23.44
CA TYR A 413 14.61 10.75 22.91
C TYR A 413 15.87 10.99 23.76
N LYS A 414 15.84 10.66 25.06
CA LYS A 414 16.92 10.96 26.02
C LYS A 414 18.31 10.44 25.64
N PRO A 415 18.47 9.23 25.08
CA PRO A 415 19.77 8.77 24.62
C PRO A 415 20.42 9.69 23.57
N SER A 416 19.65 10.35 22.67
CA SER A 416 20.21 11.32 21.71
C SER A 416 20.75 12.56 22.40
N VAL A 417 20.07 13.05 23.43
CA VAL A 417 20.53 14.18 24.24
C VAL A 417 21.78 13.81 25.03
N ALA A 418 21.84 12.56 25.54
CA ALA A 418 23.04 12.05 26.21
C ALA A 418 24.25 11.97 25.26
N VAL A 419 24.04 11.46 24.02
CA VAL A 419 25.07 11.46 22.98
C VAL A 419 25.58 12.87 22.73
N ALA A 420 24.69 13.83 22.52
CA ALA A 420 25.05 15.23 22.27
C ALA A 420 25.86 15.83 23.44
N ALA A 421 25.44 15.56 24.69
CA ALA A 421 26.11 16.10 25.86
C ALA A 421 27.48 15.49 26.11
N LEU A 422 27.66 14.22 25.85
CA LEU A 422 28.94 13.49 25.98
C LEU A 422 29.90 13.89 24.88
N ASP A 423 29.44 13.89 23.61
CA ASP A 423 30.28 14.16 22.45
C ASP A 423 30.77 15.62 22.41
N THR A 424 29.94 16.58 22.85
CA THR A 424 30.34 17.98 22.98
C THR A 424 31.24 18.25 24.19
N GLY A 425 31.44 17.25 25.05
CA GLY A 425 32.21 17.40 26.27
C GLY A 425 31.51 18.21 27.39
N LEU A 426 30.21 18.52 27.24
CA LEU A 426 29.41 19.20 28.27
C LEU A 426 29.35 18.37 29.55
N ILE A 427 29.28 17.06 29.43
CA ILE A 427 29.33 16.09 30.50
C ILE A 427 30.32 14.96 30.18
N ASN A 428 30.71 14.22 31.20
CA ASN A 428 31.48 13.00 31.16
C ASN A 428 30.94 11.96 32.15
N ARG A 429 31.56 10.78 32.25
CA ARG A 429 31.14 9.70 33.14
C ARG A 429 30.93 10.15 34.61
N TYR A 430 31.70 11.14 35.09
CA TYR A 430 31.69 11.60 36.46
C TYR A 430 30.81 12.84 36.72
N SER A 431 30.26 13.40 35.64
CA SER A 431 29.36 14.56 35.71
C SER A 431 28.04 14.14 36.35
N THR A 432 27.58 14.87 37.36
CA THR A 432 26.32 14.58 38.03
C THR A 432 25.39 15.79 38.10
N VAL A 433 24.09 15.52 38.16
CA VAL A 433 23.04 16.50 38.39
C VAL A 433 22.24 16.06 39.63
N LEU A 434 21.96 17.00 40.53
CA LEU A 434 21.17 16.70 41.73
C LEU A 434 19.69 16.55 41.39
N CYS A 435 19.14 15.34 41.56
CA CYS A 435 17.72 15.07 41.44
C CYS A 435 17.04 15.04 42.82
N ASN A 436 16.25 16.05 43.08
CA ASN A 436 15.39 16.17 44.29
C ASN A 436 13.89 16.05 43.97
N GLY A 437 13.55 15.67 42.72
CA GLY A 437 12.19 15.46 42.27
C GLY A 437 11.53 16.64 41.54
N VAL A 438 12.06 17.87 41.69
CA VAL A 438 11.53 19.08 41.04
C VAL A 438 12.69 19.90 40.47
N TYR A 439 12.55 20.35 39.20
CA TYR A 439 13.52 21.23 38.58
C TYR A 439 13.18 22.69 38.87
N THR A 440 14.00 23.38 39.64
CA THR A 440 13.71 24.72 40.19
C THR A 440 14.54 25.84 39.56
N TYR A 441 15.11 25.64 38.37
CA TYR A 441 15.94 26.64 37.70
C TYR A 441 15.13 27.88 37.29
N TYR A 442 13.93 27.66 36.74
CA TYR A 442 13.04 28.75 36.31
C TYR A 442 12.21 29.25 37.52
N LYS A 443 11.87 30.54 37.50
CA LYS A 443 11.09 31.16 38.56
C LYS A 443 9.64 30.67 38.56
N ASP A 444 9.04 30.55 37.40
CA ASP A 444 7.59 30.31 37.24
C ASP A 444 7.26 28.96 36.58
N TYR A 445 8.26 28.09 36.36
CA TYR A 445 8.11 26.79 35.75
C TYR A 445 8.96 25.74 36.47
N HIS A 446 8.29 24.81 37.17
CA HIS A 446 8.94 23.80 38.02
C HIS A 446 8.54 22.37 37.58
N PRO A 447 9.07 21.87 36.44
CA PRO A 447 8.73 20.54 35.97
C PRO A 447 9.27 19.45 36.89
N LYS A 448 8.50 18.35 37.00
CA LYS A 448 8.76 17.27 37.95
C LYS A 448 9.49 16.10 37.27
N CYS A 449 10.28 15.39 38.11
CA CYS A 449 10.77 14.06 37.77
C CYS A 449 9.75 13.01 38.21
N THR A 450 9.48 12.04 37.35
CA THR A 450 8.76 10.82 37.74
C THR A 450 9.71 10.02 38.63
N ARG A 451 9.39 9.91 39.93
CA ARG A 451 10.27 9.23 40.93
C ARG A 451 10.28 7.73 40.69
N HIS A 452 11.31 7.24 40.01
CA HIS A 452 11.53 5.81 39.76
C HIS A 452 12.82 5.35 40.47
N GLY A 453 12.79 5.25 41.79
CA GLY A 453 13.87 4.59 42.55
C GLY A 453 15.23 5.30 42.57
N HIS A 454 15.30 6.60 42.23
CA HIS A 454 16.52 7.38 42.25
C HIS A 454 16.35 8.73 42.94
N SER A 455 17.41 9.21 43.58
CA SER A 455 17.52 10.55 44.20
C SER A 455 18.98 10.89 44.46
N GLY A 456 19.28 12.17 44.67
CA GLY A 456 20.66 12.63 44.92
C GLY A 456 21.40 12.96 43.64
N ASN A 457 22.73 12.85 43.65
CA ASN A 457 23.57 13.13 42.50
C ASN A 457 23.49 11.99 41.47
N ILE A 458 22.98 12.27 40.29
CA ILE A 458 22.68 11.31 39.23
C ILE A 458 23.66 11.55 38.06
N ASP A 459 24.41 10.52 37.67
CA ASP A 459 25.23 10.50 36.45
C ASP A 459 24.41 10.14 35.21
N VAL A 460 25.04 10.19 34.02
CA VAL A 460 24.36 9.95 32.74
C VAL A 460 23.83 8.52 32.64
N VAL A 461 24.56 7.51 33.09
CA VAL A 461 24.16 6.08 33.04
C VAL A 461 22.91 5.87 33.92
N THR A 462 22.95 6.36 35.15
CA THR A 462 21.84 6.32 36.10
C THR A 462 20.63 7.12 35.56
N ALA A 463 20.89 8.27 34.92
CA ALA A 463 19.83 9.10 34.32
C ALA A 463 19.11 8.42 33.18
N ILE A 464 19.80 7.67 32.31
CA ILE A 464 19.19 6.87 31.25
C ILE A 464 18.42 5.70 31.89
N LYS A 465 19.06 4.94 32.79
CA LYS A 465 18.45 3.78 33.47
C LYS A 465 17.11 4.12 34.12
N TRP A 466 17.08 5.14 34.94
CA TRP A 466 15.89 5.54 35.69
C TRP A 466 15.05 6.62 34.97
N SER A 467 15.43 6.97 33.74
CA SER A 467 14.73 7.99 32.95
C SER A 467 14.59 9.35 33.66
N CYS A 468 15.65 9.80 34.37
CA CYS A 468 15.63 11.00 35.20
C CYS A 468 15.35 12.26 34.37
N ASN A 469 14.18 12.88 34.55
CA ASN A 469 13.84 14.10 33.83
C ASN A 469 14.74 15.28 34.28
N ILE A 470 15.05 15.40 35.58
CA ILE A 470 15.85 16.52 36.08
C ILE A 470 17.23 16.56 35.42
N PHE A 471 17.87 15.41 35.28
CA PHE A 471 19.16 15.32 34.57
C PHE A 471 19.05 15.89 33.18
N PHE A 472 18.08 15.42 32.40
CA PHE A 472 17.90 15.83 31.02
C PHE A 472 17.34 17.25 30.86
N TYR A 473 16.60 17.77 31.82
CA TYR A 473 16.23 19.19 31.88
C TYR A 473 17.48 20.08 32.03
N ASP A 474 18.38 19.75 32.97
CA ASP A 474 19.60 20.54 33.18
C ASP A 474 20.54 20.46 31.96
N VAL A 475 20.78 19.26 31.46
CA VAL A 475 21.64 19.04 30.31
C VAL A 475 21.05 19.68 29.05
N GLY A 476 19.75 19.51 28.75
CA GLY A 476 19.09 20.10 27.62
C GLY A 476 19.10 21.62 27.63
N ARG A 477 18.82 22.24 28.81
CA ARG A 477 18.95 23.70 28.98
C ARG A 477 20.36 24.21 28.66
N ARG A 478 21.38 23.46 29.08
CA ARG A 478 22.80 23.85 28.88
C ARG A 478 23.27 23.65 27.45
N LEU A 479 22.74 22.61 26.73
CA LEU A 479 23.03 22.36 25.33
C LEU A 479 22.23 23.28 24.39
N THR A 480 20.98 23.56 24.72
CA THR A 480 19.93 24.13 23.88
C THR A 480 19.46 23.19 22.74
N SER A 481 18.26 23.41 22.22
CA SER A 481 17.70 22.60 21.13
C SER A 481 18.56 22.58 19.89
N ASP A 482 19.16 23.71 19.51
CA ASP A 482 20.02 23.79 18.33
C ASP A 482 21.14 22.73 18.31
N VAL A 483 21.67 22.38 19.49
CA VAL A 483 22.75 21.41 19.60
C VAL A 483 22.21 19.98 19.64
N TYR A 484 21.33 19.66 20.61
CA TYR A 484 20.89 18.27 20.77
C TYR A 484 20.00 17.79 19.61
N ASP A 485 19.25 18.69 18.94
CA ASP A 485 18.48 18.35 17.75
C ASP A 485 19.37 18.08 16.53
N ALA A 486 20.51 18.78 16.41
CA ALA A 486 21.49 18.47 15.37
C ALA A 486 22.04 17.02 15.53
N TYR A 487 22.23 16.55 16.76
CA TYR A 487 22.60 15.15 17.02
C TYR A 487 21.44 14.20 16.79
N ALA A 488 20.24 14.52 17.25
CA ALA A 488 19.05 13.73 17.01
C ALA A 488 18.80 13.54 15.51
N TYR A 489 19.00 14.60 14.74
CA TYR A 489 18.90 14.57 13.26
C TYR A 489 19.92 13.60 12.66
N LYS A 490 21.21 13.71 13.02
CA LYS A 490 22.24 12.75 12.56
C LYS A 490 21.94 11.32 12.96
N LEU A 491 21.32 11.11 14.11
CA LEU A 491 20.91 9.80 14.58
C LEU A 491 19.64 9.26 13.91
N GLY A 492 18.96 10.04 13.04
CA GLY A 492 17.83 9.59 12.22
C GLY A 492 16.46 10.08 12.66
N LEU A 493 16.36 10.98 13.64
CA LEU A 493 15.10 11.55 14.10
C LEU A 493 14.75 12.85 13.36
N GLY A 494 13.47 13.08 13.05
CA GLY A 494 13.00 14.32 12.41
C GLY A 494 13.38 14.47 10.93
N GLN A 495 13.78 13.40 10.27
CA GLN A 495 14.13 13.37 8.86
C GLN A 495 13.73 12.05 8.19
N ARG A 496 13.73 12.03 6.87
CA ARG A 496 13.46 10.79 6.12
C ARG A 496 14.55 9.76 6.40
N THR A 497 14.13 8.50 6.51
CA THR A 497 15.04 7.37 6.75
C THR A 497 15.69 6.86 5.47
N GLY A 498 15.06 7.16 4.32
CA GLY A 498 15.55 6.81 2.99
C GLY A 498 14.86 5.62 2.36
N VAL A 499 13.77 5.11 2.96
CA VAL A 499 12.98 4.03 2.37
C VAL A 499 12.36 4.44 1.03
N GLU A 500 12.13 3.48 0.18
CA GLU A 500 11.69 3.64 -1.21
C GLU A 500 10.23 4.09 -1.35
N VAL A 501 9.47 3.97 -0.27
CA VAL A 501 8.05 4.33 -0.23
C VAL A 501 7.80 5.62 0.55
N SER A 502 6.60 6.17 0.44
CA SER A 502 6.24 7.41 1.12
C SER A 502 6.32 7.26 2.64
N GLU A 503 7.10 8.14 3.27
CA GLU A 503 7.24 8.26 4.72
C GLU A 503 7.03 9.70 5.19
N ALA A 504 6.55 9.90 6.42
CA ALA A 504 6.45 11.22 7.03
C ALA A 504 7.82 11.74 7.46
N LEU A 505 8.03 13.03 7.28
CA LEU A 505 9.30 13.68 7.61
C LEU A 505 9.61 13.68 9.11
N GLY A 506 8.58 13.67 9.95
CA GLY A 506 8.76 13.99 11.37
C GLY A 506 9.11 15.46 11.61
N ARG A 507 9.28 15.83 12.84
CA ARG A 507 9.81 17.17 13.20
C ARG A 507 10.47 17.14 14.58
N LEU A 508 11.43 18.04 14.78
CA LEU A 508 12.02 18.33 16.08
C LEU A 508 11.54 19.71 16.57
N THR A 509 11.59 19.94 17.87
CA THR A 509 11.25 21.25 18.48
C THR A 509 12.36 22.22 18.22
N THR A 510 12.07 23.34 17.57
CA THR A 510 13.07 24.35 17.20
C THR A 510 12.75 25.73 17.77
N LYS A 511 13.75 26.60 17.81
CA LYS A 511 13.57 28.01 18.17
C LYS A 511 12.69 28.79 17.19
N ASN A 512 12.44 28.24 16.00
CA ASN A 512 11.57 28.84 15.00
C ASN A 512 10.10 28.47 15.18
N ASP A 513 9.79 27.59 16.12
CA ASP A 513 8.41 27.22 16.43
C ASP A 513 7.66 28.43 16.98
N SER A 514 6.44 28.67 16.50
CA SER A 514 5.63 29.84 16.88
C SER A 514 5.31 29.93 18.39
N ASN A 515 5.31 28.79 19.07
CA ASN A 515 5.09 28.66 20.51
C ASN A 515 6.39 28.49 21.31
N TYR A 516 7.55 28.81 20.71
CA TYR A 516 8.83 28.62 21.38
C TYR A 516 8.98 29.48 22.63
N THR A 517 9.48 28.85 23.67
CA THR A 517 9.91 29.46 24.94
C THR A 517 11.15 28.71 25.44
N GLU A 518 11.97 29.32 26.29
CA GLU A 518 13.13 28.62 26.88
C GLU A 518 12.73 27.36 27.69
N SER A 519 11.51 27.33 28.22
CA SER A 519 10.98 26.16 28.90
C SER A 519 10.62 25.03 27.93
N LEU A 520 10.39 25.32 26.66
CA LEU A 520 10.15 24.33 25.63
C LEU A 520 11.42 23.51 25.30
N ASP A 521 12.62 24.12 25.33
CA ASP A 521 13.91 23.43 25.22
C ASP A 521 14.05 22.33 26.29
N VAL A 522 13.62 22.61 27.50
CA VAL A 522 13.69 21.66 28.60
C VAL A 522 12.75 20.48 28.39
N GLN A 523 11.54 20.75 27.89
CA GLN A 523 10.57 19.70 27.54
C GLN A 523 11.04 18.89 26.34
N ALA A 524 11.58 19.54 25.31
CA ALA A 524 12.08 18.89 24.12
C ALA A 524 13.26 17.94 24.44
N ALA A 525 14.12 18.30 25.39
CA ALA A 525 15.21 17.44 25.84
C ALA A 525 14.76 16.09 26.44
N ILE A 526 13.49 15.97 26.81
CA ILE A 526 12.90 14.69 27.23
C ILE A 526 11.95 14.11 26.19
N GLY A 527 11.99 14.63 24.96
CA GLY A 527 11.18 14.17 23.84
C GLY A 527 9.71 14.58 23.93
N GLN A 528 9.41 15.69 24.59
CA GLN A 528 8.10 16.33 24.64
C GLN A 528 8.10 17.61 23.78
N GLY A 529 7.13 18.48 23.93
CA GLY A 529 7.01 19.69 23.15
C GLY A 529 6.46 19.42 21.73
N ASN A 530 7.06 20.04 20.70
CA ASN A 530 6.62 19.91 19.31
C ASN A 530 7.28 18.73 18.57
N THR A 531 8.14 17.96 19.23
CA THR A 531 8.86 16.83 18.64
C THR A 531 7.90 15.68 18.34
N ALA A 532 7.87 15.24 17.07
CA ALA A 532 7.07 14.13 16.60
C ALA A 532 7.86 13.31 15.56
N VAL A 533 7.92 12.01 15.74
CA VAL A 533 8.71 11.07 14.95
C VAL A 533 7.89 9.84 14.60
N THR A 534 8.28 9.12 13.56
CA THR A 534 7.62 7.87 13.14
C THR A 534 8.27 6.65 13.81
N PRO A 535 7.57 5.50 13.91
CA PRO A 535 8.15 4.25 14.39
C PRO A 535 9.38 3.81 13.60
N ILE A 536 9.40 4.01 12.26
CA ILE A 536 10.60 3.68 11.45
C ILE A 536 11.78 4.61 11.79
N GLN A 537 11.54 5.88 12.13
CA GLN A 537 12.61 6.76 12.62
C GLN A 537 13.12 6.30 14.00
N LEU A 538 12.24 5.82 14.87
CA LEU A 538 12.65 5.24 16.16
C LEU A 538 13.52 3.99 15.96
N ALA A 539 13.16 3.12 15.03
CA ALA A 539 13.96 1.92 14.72
C ALA A 539 15.31 2.28 14.08
N THR A 540 15.33 3.21 13.12
CA THR A 540 16.57 3.73 12.49
C THR A 540 17.48 4.36 13.53
N TYR A 541 16.92 5.14 14.44
CA TYR A 541 17.64 5.74 15.57
C TYR A 541 18.22 4.68 16.51
N ALA A 542 17.43 3.65 16.86
CA ALA A 542 17.92 2.54 17.67
C ALA A 542 19.10 1.80 16.97
N ALA A 543 18.99 1.55 15.66
CA ALA A 543 20.04 0.97 14.85
C ALA A 543 21.31 1.84 14.81
N THR A 544 21.15 3.15 14.73
CA THR A 544 22.27 4.10 14.74
C THR A 544 22.99 4.11 16.10
N LEU A 545 22.25 4.04 17.21
CA LEU A 545 22.82 3.88 18.54
C LEU A 545 23.59 2.54 18.67
N ALA A 546 23.01 1.46 18.15
CA ALA A 546 23.61 0.14 18.10
C ALA A 546 24.92 0.13 17.30
N ASN A 547 24.96 0.87 16.18
CA ASN A 547 26.13 1.05 15.31
C ASN A 547 27.10 2.15 15.79
N ARG A 548 27.01 2.57 17.05
CA ARG A 548 27.92 3.56 17.65
C ARG A 548 27.99 4.86 16.85
N GLY A 549 26.82 5.33 16.35
CA GLY A 549 26.66 6.58 15.63
C GLY A 549 26.68 6.50 14.11
N THR A 550 26.93 5.34 13.51
CA THR A 550 26.83 5.16 12.05
C THR A 550 25.39 4.89 11.66
N ARG A 551 24.80 5.79 10.87
CA ARG A 551 23.43 5.66 10.33
C ARG A 551 23.47 5.16 8.90
N TYR A 552 22.87 4.00 8.67
CA TYR A 552 22.64 3.47 7.33
C TYR A 552 21.30 3.96 6.77
N ARG A 553 21.21 4.04 5.44
CA ARG A 553 19.95 4.20 4.73
C ARG A 553 19.05 3.02 5.04
N THR A 554 17.83 3.31 5.50
CA THR A 554 16.81 2.28 5.71
C THR A 554 16.16 1.93 4.38
N HIS A 555 15.94 0.62 4.10
CA HIS A 555 15.42 0.16 2.82
C HIS A 555 14.62 -1.14 2.98
N PHE A 556 13.64 -1.33 2.08
CA PHE A 556 12.83 -2.55 1.98
C PHE A 556 13.33 -3.50 0.89
N VAL A 557 14.00 -2.97 -0.14
CA VAL A 557 14.43 -3.77 -1.30
C VAL A 557 15.85 -4.24 -1.12
N LYS A 558 16.03 -5.56 -1.21
CA LYS A 558 17.33 -6.24 -1.14
C LYS A 558 18.02 -6.29 -2.49
N ALA A 559 17.24 -6.66 -3.55
CA ALA A 559 17.79 -6.82 -4.89
C ALA A 559 16.70 -6.75 -5.96
N ILE A 560 17.12 -6.45 -7.18
CA ILE A 560 16.34 -6.63 -8.41
C ILE A 560 16.88 -7.86 -9.14
N LEU A 561 15.98 -8.79 -9.50
CA LEU A 561 16.32 -10.04 -10.15
C LEU A 561 15.69 -10.10 -11.54
N ASP A 562 16.41 -10.66 -12.50
CA ASP A 562 15.86 -11.02 -13.80
C ASP A 562 14.81 -12.13 -13.63
N SER A 563 13.58 -11.89 -14.06
CA SER A 563 12.45 -12.79 -13.82
C SER A 563 12.57 -14.13 -14.56
N ASN A 564 13.30 -14.18 -15.67
CA ASN A 564 13.45 -15.39 -16.47
C ASN A 564 14.57 -16.29 -15.96
N THR A 565 15.66 -15.68 -15.46
CA THR A 565 16.88 -16.41 -15.08
C THR A 565 17.14 -16.47 -13.58
N GLY A 566 16.43 -15.62 -12.80
CA GLY A 566 16.68 -15.46 -11.35
C GLY A 566 18.01 -14.78 -11.02
N LYS A 567 18.75 -14.27 -12.02
CA LYS A 567 20.04 -13.61 -11.81
C LYS A 567 19.82 -12.23 -11.18
N THR A 568 20.64 -11.91 -10.17
CA THR A 568 20.69 -10.56 -9.60
C THR A 568 21.20 -9.55 -10.64
N LEU A 569 20.38 -8.55 -10.91
CA LEU A 569 20.71 -7.40 -11.76
C LEU A 569 21.29 -6.26 -10.95
N GLU A 570 20.67 -5.98 -9.80
CA GLU A 570 21.09 -4.95 -8.84
C GLU A 570 20.92 -5.49 -7.42
N GLU A 571 21.85 -5.17 -6.53
CA GLU A 571 21.79 -5.52 -5.11
C GLU A 571 22.00 -4.28 -4.28
N THR A 572 21.10 -4.03 -3.33
CA THR A 572 21.18 -2.88 -2.42
C THR A 572 22.37 -3.07 -1.48
N GLN A 573 23.30 -2.13 -1.52
CA GLN A 573 24.45 -2.12 -0.61
C GLN A 573 24.20 -1.20 0.58
N PRO A 574 24.73 -1.50 1.78
CA PRO A 574 24.63 -0.61 2.93
C PRO A 574 25.20 0.77 2.60
N GLU A 575 24.35 1.80 2.64
CA GLU A 575 24.70 3.19 2.37
C GLU A 575 24.77 3.98 3.67
N VAL A 576 25.93 4.57 3.97
CA VAL A 576 26.07 5.44 5.15
C VAL A 576 25.50 6.81 4.85
N MET A 577 24.46 7.18 5.59
CA MET A 577 23.77 8.48 5.45
C MET A 577 24.35 9.56 6.33
N ASP A 578 24.78 9.19 7.55
CA ASP A 578 25.35 10.13 8.51
C ASP A 578 26.21 9.40 9.55
N VAL A 579 27.10 10.14 10.20
CA VAL A 579 27.96 9.62 11.26
C VAL A 579 28.06 10.61 12.42
N VAL A 580 27.83 10.13 13.63
CA VAL A 580 28.25 10.78 14.86
C VAL A 580 29.50 10.06 15.33
N GLU A 581 30.67 10.70 15.20
CA GLU A 581 31.95 10.10 15.62
C GLU A 581 31.93 9.78 17.11
N ASP A 582 32.42 8.60 17.48
CA ASP A 582 32.55 8.19 18.89
C ASP A 582 33.87 8.76 19.47
N LYS A 583 33.78 9.90 20.14
CA LYS A 583 34.91 10.58 20.74
C LYS A 583 35.20 10.09 22.16
N GLY A 584 35.29 8.78 22.32
CA GLY A 584 35.63 8.16 23.59
C GLY A 584 34.59 7.15 24.08
N GLU A 585 33.98 7.37 25.24
CA GLU A 585 33.03 6.44 25.87
C GLU A 585 31.56 6.79 25.58
N THR A 586 31.24 7.65 24.59
CA THR A 586 29.90 8.21 24.38
C THR A 586 28.85 7.11 24.20
N PHE A 587 29.03 6.25 23.21
CA PHE A 587 28.07 5.19 22.96
C PHE A 587 28.14 4.05 23.98
N ASP A 588 29.30 3.81 24.63
CA ASP A 588 29.41 2.82 25.70
C ASP A 588 28.60 3.24 26.95
N LEU A 589 28.65 4.52 27.34
CA LEU A 589 27.87 5.04 28.46
C LEU A 589 26.36 5.03 28.18
N VAL A 590 25.98 5.38 26.96
CA VAL A 590 24.57 5.31 26.54
C VAL A 590 24.07 3.86 26.55
N ARG A 591 24.84 2.93 25.99
CA ARG A 591 24.56 1.49 26.01
C ARG A 591 24.45 0.96 27.44
N GLU A 592 25.41 1.31 28.35
CA GLU A 592 25.40 0.93 29.77
C GLU A 592 24.09 1.37 30.42
N GLY A 593 23.66 2.61 30.16
CA GLY A 593 22.38 3.13 30.67
C GLY A 593 21.17 2.38 30.13
N MET A 594 21.17 2.10 28.81
CA MET A 594 20.07 1.37 28.14
C MET A 594 19.99 -0.11 28.56
N LEU A 595 21.12 -0.78 28.79
CA LEU A 595 21.17 -2.10 29.44
C LEU A 595 20.57 -2.05 30.84
N GLY A 596 20.89 -0.98 31.61
CA GLY A 596 20.29 -0.75 32.88
C GLY A 596 18.76 -0.62 32.87
N VAL A 597 18.16 -0.05 31.79
CA VAL A 597 16.71 -0.01 31.59
C VAL A 597 16.14 -1.41 31.46
N ALA A 598 16.72 -2.25 30.58
CA ALA A 598 16.25 -3.63 30.34
C ALA A 598 16.20 -4.45 31.63
N GLN A 599 17.19 -4.25 32.53
CA GLN A 599 17.23 -4.91 33.85
C GLN A 599 16.05 -4.53 34.77
N THR A 600 15.36 -3.42 34.51
CA THR A 600 14.17 -3.01 35.26
C THR A 600 12.86 -3.59 34.71
N ILE A 601 12.90 -4.24 33.54
CA ILE A 601 11.75 -4.78 32.87
C ILE A 601 11.78 -6.32 32.98
N PRO A 602 10.83 -6.95 33.71
CA PRO A 602 10.89 -8.40 34.00
C PRO A 602 11.08 -9.30 32.79
N ALA A 603 10.42 -9.00 31.67
CA ALA A 603 10.53 -9.77 30.43
C ALA A 603 11.93 -9.72 29.80
N LEU A 604 12.68 -8.64 30.01
CA LEU A 604 14.00 -8.42 29.41
C LEU A 604 15.16 -8.71 30.37
N ALA A 605 14.94 -8.57 31.69
CA ALA A 605 15.98 -8.72 32.71
C ALA A 605 16.67 -10.10 32.72
N ASN A 606 15.93 -11.14 32.37
CA ASN A 606 16.41 -12.53 32.32
C ASN A 606 16.41 -13.09 30.89
N TYR A 607 16.31 -12.24 29.86
CA TYR A 607 16.33 -12.69 28.48
C TYR A 607 17.72 -13.30 28.15
N PRO A 608 17.77 -14.39 27.37
CA PRO A 608 19.06 -15.11 27.11
C PRO A 608 20.13 -14.25 26.44
N HIS A 609 19.73 -13.26 25.66
CA HIS A 609 20.62 -12.31 24.99
C HIS A 609 20.49 -10.92 25.63
N THR A 610 21.59 -10.18 25.66
CA THR A 610 21.60 -8.83 26.21
C THR A 610 20.80 -7.87 25.32
N ILE A 611 19.86 -7.15 25.91
CA ILE A 611 19.04 -6.16 25.21
C ILE A 611 19.29 -4.78 25.80
N ALA A 612 19.66 -3.83 24.97
CA ALA A 612 19.71 -2.42 25.32
C ALA A 612 18.39 -1.76 24.88
N CYS A 613 17.69 -1.09 25.78
CA CYS A 613 16.41 -0.47 25.46
C CYS A 613 16.20 0.88 26.15
N LYS A 614 15.23 1.65 25.65
CA LYS A 614 14.74 2.86 26.32
C LYS A 614 13.23 2.97 26.15
N THR A 615 12.54 3.11 27.29
CA THR A 615 11.09 3.28 27.36
C THR A 615 10.70 4.74 27.22
N GLY A 616 9.55 5.00 26.60
CA GLY A 616 8.85 6.27 26.51
C GLY A 616 7.39 6.12 26.92
N SER A 617 6.88 7.11 27.62
CA SER A 617 5.45 7.22 27.98
C SER A 617 5.01 8.66 27.72
N PRO A 618 4.98 9.09 26.43
CA PRO A 618 4.62 10.45 26.07
C PRO A 618 3.14 10.70 26.36
N GLN A 619 2.83 11.87 26.90
CA GLN A 619 1.47 12.31 27.10
C GLN A 619 0.84 12.69 25.75
N ARG A 620 -0.42 12.29 25.54
CA ARG A 620 -1.23 12.75 24.40
C ARG A 620 -1.89 14.08 24.77
N SER A 621 -1.91 15.00 23.83
CA SER A 621 -2.58 16.30 23.96
C SER A 621 -4.08 16.27 23.60
N GLU A 622 -4.63 15.12 23.23
CA GLU A 622 -5.98 14.98 22.73
C GLU A 622 -7.00 14.81 23.84
N GLY A 623 -8.08 15.58 23.76
CA GLY A 623 -9.32 15.34 24.47
C GLY A 623 -9.75 16.35 25.52
N TYR A 624 -9.85 17.63 25.16
CA TYR A 624 -10.76 18.53 25.87
C TYR A 624 -12.19 18.22 25.49
N TYR A 625 -12.81 17.25 26.15
CA TYR A 625 -14.26 17.18 26.17
C TYR A 625 -14.77 17.88 27.42
N ALA A 626 -15.56 18.92 27.24
CA ALA A 626 -16.19 19.67 28.33
C ALA A 626 -16.95 18.70 29.26
N GLY A 627 -16.44 18.51 30.49
CA GLY A 627 -17.08 17.68 31.52
C GLY A 627 -16.31 16.43 32.00
N SER A 628 -15.15 16.08 31.40
CA SER A 628 -14.36 14.95 31.88
C SER A 628 -13.26 15.38 32.84
N THR A 629 -13.17 14.70 33.97
CA THR A 629 -11.97 14.68 34.81
C THR A 629 -10.79 14.22 33.95
N TYR A 630 -9.72 15.03 33.88
CA TYR A 630 -8.50 14.78 33.12
C TYR A 630 -7.99 13.35 33.32
N LYS A 631 -8.16 12.47 32.32
CA LYS A 631 -7.34 11.28 32.20
C LYS A 631 -6.23 11.61 31.18
N HIS A 632 -5.00 11.72 31.69
CA HIS A 632 -3.84 11.82 30.81
C HIS A 632 -3.60 10.47 30.15
N TYR A 633 -4.03 10.32 28.89
CA TYR A 633 -3.67 9.16 28.08
C TYR A 633 -2.22 9.29 27.64
N THR A 634 -1.49 8.18 27.69
CA THR A 634 -0.11 8.09 27.21
C THR A 634 0.02 6.99 26.17
N ASN A 635 0.85 7.20 25.15
CA ASN A 635 1.29 6.12 24.28
C ASN A 635 2.40 5.35 25.01
N ALA A 636 2.47 4.03 24.80
CA ALA A 636 3.64 3.26 25.17
C ALA A 636 4.62 3.23 23.98
N ALA A 637 5.84 3.72 24.20
CA ALA A 637 6.89 3.72 23.19
C ALA A 637 8.15 3.03 23.71
N MET A 638 8.88 2.36 22.83
CA MET A 638 10.18 1.77 23.15
C MET A 638 11.09 1.75 21.92
N ILE A 639 12.36 2.01 22.17
CA ILE A 639 13.46 1.63 21.28
C ILE A 639 14.26 0.53 21.94
N ALA A 640 14.70 -0.47 21.17
CA ALA A 640 15.53 -1.55 21.66
C ALA A 640 16.48 -2.04 20.57
N TYR A 641 17.59 -2.62 20.96
CA TYR A 641 18.48 -3.36 20.05
C TYR A 641 19.21 -4.48 20.80
N GLY A 642 19.63 -5.49 20.08
CA GLY A 642 20.37 -6.60 20.67
C GLY A 642 20.93 -7.58 19.65
N PRO A 643 21.87 -8.49 20.09
CA PRO A 643 22.58 -8.46 21.40
C PRO A 643 23.35 -7.16 21.58
N ALA A 644 23.43 -6.62 22.80
CA ALA A 644 24.00 -5.28 23.01
C ALA A 644 25.51 -5.18 22.69
N GLU A 645 26.23 -6.29 22.73
CA GLU A 645 27.66 -6.37 22.42
C GLU A 645 27.97 -6.49 20.92
N ASP A 646 27.14 -7.20 20.18
CA ASP A 646 27.20 -7.34 18.73
C ASP A 646 25.77 -7.26 18.16
N PRO A 647 25.24 -6.05 18.01
CA PRO A 647 23.86 -5.85 17.63
C PRO A 647 23.51 -6.41 16.26
N GLU A 648 22.42 -7.17 16.20
CA GLU A 648 21.87 -7.74 14.97
C GLU A 648 20.60 -7.01 14.54
N ILE A 649 19.64 -6.81 15.46
CA ILE A 649 18.39 -6.12 15.17
C ILE A 649 18.16 -4.93 16.08
N ALA A 650 17.48 -3.93 15.53
CA ALA A 650 16.99 -2.76 16.25
C ALA A 650 15.48 -2.60 16.01
N ILE A 651 14.79 -2.16 17.07
CA ILE A 651 13.33 -2.14 17.13
C ILE A 651 12.84 -0.76 17.53
N GLY A 652 11.82 -0.25 16.84
CA GLY A 652 11.03 0.93 17.21
C GLY A 652 9.57 0.53 17.40
N ILE A 653 8.99 0.84 18.56
CA ILE A 653 7.62 0.48 18.93
C ILE A 653 6.85 1.70 19.37
N VAL A 654 5.60 1.78 18.93
CA VAL A 654 4.58 2.68 19.47
C VAL A 654 3.26 1.93 19.59
N VAL A 655 2.66 1.94 20.78
CA VAL A 655 1.32 1.44 21.08
C VAL A 655 0.48 2.63 21.52
N GLU A 656 -0.55 2.94 20.73
CA GLU A 656 -1.45 4.05 21.03
C GLU A 656 -2.27 3.73 22.29
N TYR A 657 -2.40 4.70 23.19
CA TYR A 657 -3.05 4.54 24.51
C TYR A 657 -2.48 3.38 25.37
N GLY A 658 -1.29 2.87 25.03
CA GLY A 658 -0.67 1.74 25.71
C GLY A 658 -0.16 2.02 27.14
N GLY A 659 -0.19 3.29 27.58
CA GLY A 659 0.20 3.69 28.93
C GLY A 659 1.72 3.73 29.14
N ALA A 660 2.23 2.93 30.07
CA ALA A 660 3.65 2.94 30.38
C ALA A 660 4.49 2.19 29.35
N GLY A 661 5.52 2.84 28.78
CA GLY A 661 6.39 2.21 27.79
C GLY A 661 7.08 0.92 28.24
N ALA A 662 7.27 0.68 29.54
CA ALA A 662 7.80 -0.58 30.03
C ALA A 662 6.90 -1.80 29.76
N ARG A 663 5.62 -1.58 29.49
CA ARG A 663 4.67 -2.65 29.13
C ARG A 663 5.04 -3.32 27.81
N THR A 664 5.64 -2.58 26.86
CA THR A 664 6.08 -3.14 25.57
C THR A 664 7.30 -4.07 25.68
N GLY A 665 7.84 -4.28 26.88
CA GLY A 665 8.96 -5.19 27.07
C GLY A 665 8.68 -6.65 26.76
N THR A 666 7.44 -7.12 26.95
CA THR A 666 7.01 -8.45 26.52
C THR A 666 6.98 -8.57 25.02
N LEU A 667 6.48 -7.55 24.31
CA LEU A 667 6.49 -7.48 22.86
C LEU A 667 7.93 -7.53 22.29
N VAL A 668 8.87 -6.78 22.89
CA VAL A 668 10.28 -6.86 22.52
C VAL A 668 10.83 -8.28 22.68
N ALA A 669 10.54 -8.94 23.81
CA ALA A 669 10.98 -10.32 24.03
C ALA A 669 10.38 -11.29 23.00
N ASP A 670 9.10 -11.16 22.65
CA ASP A 670 8.43 -11.98 21.63
C ASP A 670 9.04 -11.77 20.24
N ILE A 671 9.37 -10.52 19.86
CA ILE A 671 10.05 -10.21 18.60
C ILE A 671 11.45 -10.85 18.53
N PHE A 672 12.25 -10.76 19.62
CA PHE A 672 13.55 -11.43 19.66
C PHE A 672 13.43 -12.96 19.62
N ASN A 673 12.41 -13.53 20.29
CA ASN A 673 12.12 -14.97 20.19
C ASN A 673 11.83 -15.38 18.75
N ALA A 674 10.96 -14.62 18.05
CA ALA A 674 10.63 -14.87 16.65
C ALA A 674 11.88 -14.74 15.76
N TYR A 675 12.72 -13.72 16.00
CA TYR A 675 13.95 -13.50 15.23
C TYR A 675 14.93 -14.66 15.36
N TYR A 676 15.18 -15.15 16.58
CA TYR A 676 16.07 -16.29 16.77
C TYR A 676 15.46 -17.59 16.26
N ALA A 677 14.16 -17.80 16.43
CA ALA A 677 13.46 -18.94 15.85
C ALA A 677 13.54 -18.95 14.31
N MET A 678 13.43 -17.79 13.67
CA MET A 678 13.64 -17.63 12.23
C MET A 678 15.08 -18.03 11.83
N LYS A 679 16.09 -17.54 12.55
CA LYS A 679 17.51 -17.87 12.29
C LYS A 679 17.79 -19.36 12.45
N ASP A 680 17.16 -20.00 13.42
CA ASP A 680 17.34 -21.42 13.71
C ASP A 680 16.44 -22.33 12.83
N GLY A 681 15.59 -21.74 11.99
CA GLY A 681 14.65 -22.46 11.12
C GLY A 681 13.53 -23.18 11.90
N THR A 682 13.21 -22.71 13.09
CA THR A 682 12.18 -23.29 13.99
C THR A 682 10.96 -22.40 14.16
N LEU A 683 10.94 -21.22 13.49
CA LEU A 683 9.80 -20.32 13.52
C LEU A 683 8.56 -21.01 12.96
N THR A 684 7.45 -20.90 13.70
CA THR A 684 6.12 -21.36 13.27
C THR A 684 5.14 -20.21 13.47
N VAL A 685 4.27 -20.00 12.50
CA VAL A 685 3.26 -18.95 12.52
C VAL A 685 1.88 -19.59 12.46
N ASP A 686 0.92 -19.04 13.16
CA ASP A 686 -0.50 -19.43 13.07
C ASP A 686 -1.12 -18.67 11.89
N GLU A 687 -1.26 -19.35 10.73
CA GLU A 687 -1.81 -18.75 9.51
C GLU A 687 -3.24 -18.24 9.70
N ALA A 688 -4.09 -18.98 10.42
CA ALA A 688 -5.47 -18.57 10.67
C ALA A 688 -5.55 -17.30 11.52
N ALA A 689 -4.65 -17.17 12.52
CA ALA A 689 -4.53 -15.95 13.29
C ALA A 689 -4.02 -14.78 12.44
N ALA A 690 -3.06 -15.01 11.53
CA ALA A 690 -2.55 -13.96 10.63
C ALA A 690 -3.66 -13.43 9.71
N GLU A 691 -4.47 -14.29 9.13
CA GLU A 691 -5.60 -13.93 8.28
C GLU A 691 -6.69 -13.16 9.06
N SER A 692 -6.97 -13.57 10.31
CA SER A 692 -8.00 -12.91 11.13
C SER A 692 -7.68 -11.48 11.50
N LEU A 693 -6.38 -11.12 11.62
CA LEU A 693 -5.93 -9.76 11.97
C LEU A 693 -6.21 -8.71 10.87
N ALA A 694 -6.47 -9.16 9.66
CA ALA A 694 -6.71 -8.29 8.50
C ALA A 694 -8.20 -8.18 8.10
N GLN A 695 -9.09 -8.83 8.85
CA GLN A 695 -10.53 -8.73 8.65
C GLN A 695 -11.08 -7.48 9.34
N PRO A 696 -12.02 -6.73 8.74
CA PRO A 696 -12.68 -5.62 9.42
C PRO A 696 -13.47 -6.16 10.62
N GLU A 697 -13.36 -5.49 11.78
CA GLU A 697 -14.21 -5.81 12.92
C GLU A 697 -15.68 -5.63 12.53
N THR A 698 -16.44 -6.71 12.45
CA THR A 698 -17.87 -6.62 12.22
C THR A 698 -18.56 -6.17 13.51
N ALA A 699 -19.60 -5.32 13.40
CA ALA A 699 -20.35 -4.83 14.56
C ALA A 699 -20.94 -5.95 15.46
N ALA A 700 -20.87 -7.22 15.05
CA ALA A 700 -21.24 -8.38 15.82
C ALA A 700 -20.18 -8.82 16.84
N ASP A 701 -18.88 -8.64 16.54
CA ASP A 701 -17.78 -9.04 17.41
C ASP A 701 -17.60 -8.08 18.62
N ALA A 702 -18.04 -6.84 18.47
CA ALA A 702 -18.05 -5.85 19.56
C ALA A 702 -19.09 -6.15 20.65
N ALA A 703 -20.03 -7.06 20.42
CA ALA A 703 -21.16 -7.37 21.33
C ALA A 703 -20.94 -8.60 22.22
N GLU A 704 -19.89 -9.41 21.99
CA GLU A 704 -19.63 -10.66 22.73
C GLU A 704 -18.48 -10.61 23.75
N ALA A 705 -18.08 -9.46 24.24
CA ALA A 705 -17.17 -9.41 25.39
C ALA A 705 -17.95 -9.79 26.67
N PRO A 706 -17.63 -10.91 27.37
CA PRO A 706 -18.34 -11.31 28.58
C PRO A 706 -18.08 -10.30 29.69
N VAL A 707 -19.16 -9.70 30.16
CA VAL A 707 -19.16 -8.93 31.41
C VAL A 707 -19.13 -9.93 32.57
N ASP A 708 -17.95 -10.37 33.00
CA ASP A 708 -17.82 -11.10 34.23
C ASP A 708 -17.48 -10.15 35.37
N GLY A 709 -18.46 -9.96 36.22
CA GLY A 709 -18.34 -9.18 37.42
C GLY A 709 -17.83 -10.01 38.57
N THR A 710 -16.57 -9.82 38.96
CA THR A 710 -16.16 -10.06 40.34
C THR A 710 -15.17 -9.00 40.80
N ALA A 711 -15.67 -8.19 41.70
CA ALA A 711 -14.89 -7.23 42.47
C ALA A 711 -13.98 -7.95 43.45
N ASP A 712 -12.75 -7.46 43.60
CA ASP A 712 -12.00 -7.63 44.86
C ASP A 712 -11.30 -6.32 45.23
N PRO A 713 -11.36 -5.91 46.50
CA PRO A 713 -10.97 -4.58 46.96
C PRO A 713 -9.61 -4.64 47.66
N ALA A 714 -8.68 -3.79 47.28
CA ALA A 714 -7.58 -3.43 48.16
C ALA A 714 -7.04 -2.03 47.87
N THR A 715 -7.50 -1.07 48.63
CA THR A 715 -6.84 -0.02 49.43
C THR A 715 -5.50 0.54 48.91
N GLY A 716 -5.47 1.86 48.74
CA GLY A 716 -4.24 2.64 48.69
C GLY A 716 -4.48 4.07 48.21
N GLU A 717 -4.93 4.89 49.13
CA GLU A 717 -4.88 6.33 49.25
C GLU A 717 -4.38 7.20 48.10
N ALA A 718 -5.27 8.08 47.66
CA ALA A 718 -5.00 9.22 46.82
C ALA A 718 -4.71 10.45 47.69
N GLU A 719 -3.59 11.12 47.42
CA GLU A 719 -3.41 12.52 47.86
C GLU A 719 -3.14 13.41 46.64
N ASP A 720 -4.09 14.26 46.47
CA ASP A 720 -4.13 15.67 46.10
C ASP A 720 -2.82 16.28 45.53
N ALA A 721 -2.85 16.79 44.31
CA ALA A 721 -1.91 17.78 43.82
C ALA A 721 -2.58 18.79 42.90
N GLY A 722 -2.69 19.96 43.46
CA GLY A 722 -3.29 21.18 43.01
C GLY A 722 -3.01 21.63 41.57
N GLN A 723 -3.98 22.36 41.11
CA GLN A 723 -4.07 23.21 39.94
C GLN A 723 -2.83 24.06 39.68
N ASN A 724 -2.45 24.13 38.39
CA ASN A 724 -1.96 25.37 37.82
C ASN A 724 -2.39 25.46 36.36
N ASP A 725 -3.24 26.45 36.12
CA ASP A 725 -3.70 26.91 34.82
C ASP A 725 -2.54 27.51 33.99
N ALA A 726 -2.42 27.09 32.75
CA ALA A 726 -1.85 27.93 31.70
C ALA A 726 -2.56 27.62 30.41
N ALA A 727 -3.39 28.54 29.98
CA ALA A 727 -4.13 28.54 28.73
C ALA A 727 -3.20 28.53 27.53
N ALA A 728 -3.42 27.59 26.59
CA ALA A 728 -2.95 27.72 25.23
C ALA A 728 -4.15 27.51 24.29
N ALA A 729 -4.36 28.49 23.41
CA ALA A 729 -5.40 28.50 22.41
C ALA A 729 -5.14 27.48 21.30
N PRO A 730 -6.19 26.97 20.62
CA PRO A 730 -6.05 25.97 19.59
C PRO A 730 -5.54 26.59 18.29
N ALA A 731 -4.57 25.94 17.67
CA ALA A 731 -4.19 26.22 16.27
C ALA A 731 -4.88 25.22 15.38
N ASP A 732 -5.78 25.71 14.53
CA ASP A 732 -6.33 25.01 13.38
C ASP A 732 -5.17 24.54 12.47
N ALA A 733 -5.07 23.24 12.27
CA ALA A 733 -4.24 22.65 11.26
C ALA A 733 -5.13 22.04 10.16
N ALA A 734 -5.49 22.89 9.20
CA ALA A 734 -6.00 22.39 7.92
C ALA A 734 -4.84 21.69 7.19
N ALA A 735 -4.91 20.38 7.08
CA ALA A 735 -4.03 19.59 6.26
C ALA A 735 -4.43 19.76 4.80
N THR A 736 -3.67 20.55 4.04
CA THR A 736 -3.67 20.47 2.58
C THR A 736 -2.75 19.32 2.17
N ALA A 737 -3.33 18.22 1.77
CA ALA A 737 -2.64 17.19 1.02
C ALA A 737 -2.42 17.71 -0.41
N GLY A 738 -1.19 17.87 -0.79
CA GLY A 738 -0.77 18.20 -2.15
C GLY A 738 0.42 17.34 -2.55
N ALA A 739 0.19 16.54 -3.61
CA ALA A 739 1.09 15.78 -4.48
C ALA A 739 1.88 14.64 -3.82
#